data_2c5e894c2f74a41adce9d47435945df2
#
_entry.id   2c5e894c2f74a41adce9d47435945df2
#
_cell.length_a   1.000
_cell.length_b   1.000
_cell.length_c   1.000
_cell.angle_alpha   90.00
_cell.angle_beta   90.00
_cell.angle_gamma   90.00
#
_symmetry.space_group_name_H-M   'P 1'
#
loop_
_entity.id
_entity.type
_entity.pdbx_description
1 polymer ?
#
loop_
_entity_poly.entity_id
_entity_poly.type
_entity_poly.pdbx_seq_one_letter_code
_entity_poly.pdbx_strand_id
1 'polypeptide(L)'
;MDSQESLSDEVKSDDGGNERQQTDEKEELSHIAQMSNKTKDHVPVESRPDDLTSQNSVICGSACRVEESVLADNRSNPDLSHSSNGQKSKRPNSPGSHPVKPTCVDTHSPTPKLTLNLGSSPRKAAGTPSDVEMMSPDSPGCKIMINTSALTFDDGSTCAEETMQTMEFQLESQYSNSGTSAKERIRPTPTSSGGVEIVGCSGPSRMSPDPTETQSDASLKSRDLDRAWLGTPISEFNRIPQCAPPLPYLKATHNHTVTIRTDLLREEDVLVSYPTKFRDAWDDGMVKMPCSEKNLFPVETEDGSGVQSRWDLIKTALTRGFKSCLDVRDAILRYHTSHAKKWDFTALNLLCTEYLEHCEVQYLFDTILPSMVKLALSAPHLCTMPIPLLKSSMNHSLTLSQEQIACLLANAFFCTFPRRNSRKFEYSNYPEINFYRLFEGASTRKIEKLKTLLCYFRRVTQTKPKGLVTFTRQTLNQPPNWESSQIQLTRLHITCEGTIESEGYGMLQVDFANRFVGGGVTGHGLVQEEIRFLINPELIVSRLFTEALEHNECLIITGSEQYSKYSGYAESYKWVESYKDETPRDDWQRRCTEIVAIDALRYRHFLEQFLPEKITRELNKAYCGFYRNNANVKHLSAVATGNWGCGAFGGDTRLKALIQMMAAAEAGRDVAYFTFGDAQLMKDVHEMHTFLTERQVTVGQLYVLFDHYFNEMCKNCHTSRPVISLYEFIYSKVSCPAMFSPAQNSGMSPLSSDAH
;
A
#
# COMPACT_ATOMS: atom_id res chain seq x y z
N MET A 1 -9.80 44.89 53.30
CA MET A 1 -10.79 45.95 53.11
C MET A 1 -11.55 45.45 51.89
N ASP A 2 -12.53 44.55 52.09
CA ASP A 2 -13.97 44.86 52.27
C ASP A 2 -14.57 45.16 50.87
N SER A 3 -15.62 44.63 50.37
CA SER A 3 -16.78 43.90 50.90
C SER A 3 -17.53 43.41 49.68
N GLN A 4 -18.07 42.18 49.63
CA GLN A 4 -19.47 41.80 49.84
C GLN A 4 -20.52 42.60 49.02
N GLU A 5 -21.34 41.95 48.23
CA GLU A 5 -22.65 41.38 48.42
C GLU A 5 -23.27 41.00 47.05
N SER A 6 -23.67 39.80 46.78
CA SER A 6 -24.91 39.05 46.91
C SER A 6 -26.15 39.64 46.23
N LEU A 7 -26.82 38.77 45.46
CA LEU A 7 -28.26 38.51 45.38
C LEU A 7 -28.56 37.62 44.15
N SER A 8 -28.86 36.40 44.30
CA SER A 8 -30.07 35.55 44.25
C SER A 8 -31.13 35.99 43.23
N ASP A 9 -31.49 35.09 42.32
CA ASP A 9 -32.90 34.78 42.08
C ASP A 9 -33.04 33.35 41.41
N GLU A 10 -34.00 32.66 41.99
CA GLU A 10 -34.49 31.32 41.66
C GLU A 10 -35.23 31.25 40.33
N VAL A 11 -35.03 30.16 39.57
CA VAL A 11 -36.11 29.57 38.75
C VAL A 11 -35.98 28.05 38.81
N LYS A 12 -37.04 27.46 39.31
CA LYS A 12 -37.37 26.02 39.33
C LYS A 12 -37.51 25.48 37.91
N SER A 13 -36.99 24.28 37.66
CA SER A 13 -37.59 23.38 36.68
C SER A 13 -37.31 21.92 37.02
N ASP A 14 -38.33 21.15 36.87
CA ASP A 14 -38.62 19.77 37.14
C ASP A 14 -37.49 18.77 36.81
N ASP A 15 -37.21 17.96 37.80
CA ASP A 15 -36.45 16.72 37.72
C ASP A 15 -37.43 15.54 37.71
N GLY A 16 -37.42 14.75 36.67
CA GLY A 16 -38.25 13.57 36.56
C GLY A 16 -37.94 12.74 35.34
N GLY A 17 -36.95 11.80 35.45
CA GLY A 17 -36.77 10.80 34.41
C GLY A 17 -35.40 10.16 34.31
N ASN A 18 -34.77 9.74 35.39
CA ASN A 18 -33.58 8.92 35.25
C ASN A 18 -33.29 7.93 36.38
N GLU A 19 -34.30 7.42 37.06
CA GLU A 19 -34.13 6.38 38.11
C GLU A 19 -34.54 4.96 37.73
N ARG A 20 -34.91 4.69 36.46
CA ARG A 20 -35.29 3.32 36.03
C ARG A 20 -34.21 2.54 35.29
N GLN A 21 -33.06 3.12 34.96
CA GLN A 21 -31.97 2.38 34.29
C GLN A 21 -30.80 1.93 35.20
N GLN A 22 -30.78 2.37 36.45
CA GLN A 22 -29.75 1.94 37.43
C GLN A 22 -30.18 0.78 38.32
N THR A 23 -31.42 0.37 38.30
CA THR A 23 -31.90 -0.78 39.10
C THR A 23 -31.76 -2.11 38.37
N ASP A 24 -31.78 -2.13 37.05
CA ASP A 24 -31.68 -3.39 36.27
C ASP A 24 -30.26 -3.91 36.16
N GLU A 25 -29.21 -3.05 36.20
CA GLU A 25 -27.81 -3.48 36.24
C GLU A 25 -27.36 -4.03 37.59
N LYS A 26 -28.05 -3.68 38.68
CA LYS A 26 -27.71 -4.21 40.02
C LYS A 26 -28.33 -5.59 40.29
N GLU A 27 -29.43 -5.93 39.66
CA GLU A 27 -30.03 -7.27 39.81
C GLU A 27 -29.31 -8.33 38.96
N GLU A 28 -28.74 -8.00 37.80
CA GLU A 28 -27.93 -8.94 37.00
C GLU A 28 -26.60 -9.29 37.68
N LEU A 29 -25.98 -8.39 38.40
CA LEU A 29 -24.73 -8.64 39.13
C LEU A 29 -24.95 -9.45 40.42
N SER A 30 -26.15 -9.46 40.98
CA SER A 30 -26.48 -10.28 42.16
C SER A 30 -26.76 -11.75 41.79
N HIS A 31 -27.27 -12.01 40.60
CA HIS A 31 -27.54 -13.38 40.12
C HIS A 31 -26.25 -14.14 39.73
N ILE A 32 -25.19 -13.43 39.31
CA ILE A 32 -23.91 -14.03 38.96
C ILE A 32 -23.11 -14.40 40.22
N ALA A 33 -23.29 -13.67 41.31
CA ALA A 33 -22.62 -13.96 42.60
C ALA A 33 -23.25 -15.12 43.38
N GLN A 34 -24.50 -15.52 43.07
CA GLN A 34 -25.17 -16.64 43.75
C GLN A 34 -24.98 -17.99 43.07
N MET A 35 -24.40 -18.06 41.87
CA MET A 35 -24.09 -19.33 41.18
C MET A 35 -22.67 -19.84 41.41
N SER A 36 -21.79 -19.10 42.10
CA SER A 36 -20.40 -19.52 42.37
C SER A 36 -20.17 -20.19 43.75
N ASN A 37 -21.23 -20.38 44.56
CA ASN A 37 -21.09 -20.90 45.95
C ASN A 37 -21.79 -22.24 46.20
N LYS A 38 -22.00 -23.06 45.16
CA LYS A 38 -22.49 -24.46 45.39
C LYS A 38 -21.69 -25.45 44.55
N THR A 39 -20.44 -25.71 44.96
CA THR A 39 -19.74 -26.98 44.76
C THR A 39 -18.41 -26.92 45.48
N LYS A 40 -18.47 -27.12 46.78
CA LYS A 40 -17.37 -27.69 47.58
C LYS A 40 -18.00 -28.71 48.46
N ASP A 41 -17.76 -29.99 48.20
CA ASP A 41 -17.50 -30.99 49.22
C ASP A 41 -17.26 -32.36 48.54
N HIS A 42 -16.26 -33.04 49.14
CA HIS A 42 -15.85 -34.42 49.03
C HIS A 42 -14.75 -34.81 48.08
N VAL A 43 -13.55 -34.76 48.63
CA VAL A 43 -12.40 -35.64 48.38
C VAL A 43 -12.54 -36.89 49.26
N PRO A 44 -12.11 -38.07 48.83
CA PRO A 44 -11.10 -38.77 49.59
C PRO A 44 -9.85 -39.19 48.80
N VAL A 45 -8.77 -39.12 49.52
CA VAL A 45 -7.40 -39.55 49.32
C VAL A 45 -7.28 -41.06 49.18
N GLU A 46 -6.38 -41.54 48.30
CA GLU A 46 -5.46 -42.65 48.59
C GLU A 46 -4.43 -42.85 47.47
N SER A 47 -3.22 -42.61 47.77
CA SER A 47 -2.01 -43.43 47.89
C SER A 47 -1.35 -43.90 46.59
N ARG A 48 -0.08 -43.42 46.46
CA ARG A 48 1.04 -44.01 45.71
C ARG A 48 1.46 -45.35 46.36
N PRO A 49 2.22 -46.26 45.71
CA PRO A 49 3.60 -46.01 45.34
C PRO A 49 4.19 -46.75 44.10
N ASP A 50 5.32 -46.19 43.67
CA ASP A 50 6.60 -46.82 43.29
C ASP A 50 6.78 -47.72 42.04
N ASP A 51 7.69 -47.25 41.23
CA ASP A 51 8.95 -47.89 40.77
C ASP A 51 8.99 -48.82 39.52
N LEU A 52 10.03 -48.50 38.75
CA LEU A 52 10.95 -49.35 38.00
C LEU A 52 10.81 -49.46 36.47
N THR A 53 11.80 -48.74 35.88
CA THR A 53 12.79 -49.23 34.89
C THR A 53 12.36 -49.70 33.51
N SER A 54 12.97 -48.98 32.59
CA SER A 54 13.95 -49.44 31.60
C SER A 54 13.52 -49.70 30.15
N GLN A 55 14.23 -49.00 29.34
CA GLN A 55 14.96 -49.40 28.12
C GLN A 55 14.30 -49.40 26.75
N ASN A 56 14.99 -48.59 25.95
CA ASN A 56 15.42 -48.83 24.56
C ASN A 56 14.38 -48.71 23.45
N SER A 57 14.63 -47.94 22.51
CA SER A 57 15.65 -47.48 21.54
C SER A 57 14.91 -47.27 20.23
N VAL A 58 15.19 -46.45 19.36
CA VAL A 58 16.23 -46.12 18.43
C VAL A 58 15.66 -45.17 17.38
N ILE A 59 16.24 -44.00 17.27
CA ILE A 59 16.83 -43.30 16.14
C ILE A 59 16.01 -43.19 14.83
N CYS A 60 15.71 -41.97 14.37
CA CYS A 60 16.44 -41.36 13.28
C CYS A 60 16.14 -39.84 13.19
N GLY A 61 17.13 -39.04 13.51
CA GLY A 61 17.16 -37.63 13.21
C GLY A 61 18.02 -37.40 11.97
N SER A 62 17.66 -36.43 11.18
CA SER A 62 18.58 -35.80 10.24
C SER A 62 18.28 -34.32 10.22
N ALA A 63 19.13 -33.58 10.90
CA ALA A 63 19.21 -32.14 10.83
C ALA A 63 20.22 -31.74 9.75
N CYS A 64 19.83 -30.93 8.81
CA CYS A 64 20.77 -30.23 7.95
C CYS A 64 21.12 -28.88 8.61
N ARG A 65 22.35 -28.78 9.08
CA ARG A 65 23.06 -27.53 9.43
C ARG A 65 23.69 -26.96 8.17
N VAL A 66 23.54 -25.67 7.99
CA VAL A 66 24.38 -24.85 7.12
C VAL A 66 25.48 -24.25 8.01
N GLU A 67 26.75 -24.52 7.70
CA GLU A 67 27.89 -23.81 8.26
C GLU A 67 28.60 -23.03 7.14
N GLU A 68 28.98 -21.80 7.51
CA GLU A 68 29.85 -20.89 6.80
C GLU A 68 31.26 -21.44 6.66
N SER A 69 31.91 -21.16 5.51
CA SER A 69 33.31 -21.45 5.27
C SER A 69 34.15 -20.20 5.22
N VAL A 70 35.27 -20.22 5.98
CA VAL A 70 36.38 -19.29 5.85
C VAL A 70 37.66 -20.08 5.47
N LEU A 71 38.24 -19.67 4.34
CA LEU A 71 39.65 -19.68 3.87
C LEU A 71 40.72 -20.59 4.55
N ALA A 72 41.46 -21.37 3.79
CA ALA A 72 42.89 -21.20 3.48
C ALA A 72 43.54 -22.41 2.80
N ASP A 73 44.15 -22.14 1.73
CA ASP A 73 45.46 -22.52 1.13
C ASP A 73 46.15 -23.91 1.37
N ASN A 74 46.59 -24.44 0.25
CA ASN A 74 47.94 -24.95 -0.11
C ASN A 74 48.13 -26.45 -0.43
N ARG A 75 48.47 -26.58 -1.71
CA ARG A 75 49.60 -27.38 -2.29
C ARG A 75 49.52 -28.89 -2.41
N SER A 76 49.77 -29.26 -3.65
CA SER A 76 50.71 -30.17 -4.28
C SER A 76 50.16 -31.42 -4.97
N ASN A 77 50.34 -31.39 -6.29
CA ASN A 77 50.50 -32.55 -7.17
C ASN A 77 51.77 -33.37 -6.79
N PRO A 78 52.02 -34.60 -7.22
CA PRO A 78 52.00 -34.99 -8.62
C PRO A 78 51.72 -36.51 -8.96
N ASP A 79 51.40 -36.69 -10.23
CA ASP A 79 51.91 -37.70 -11.19
C ASP A 79 51.53 -39.20 -11.26
N LEU A 80 51.41 -39.56 -12.54
CA LEU A 80 51.66 -40.83 -13.23
C LEU A 80 50.51 -41.90 -13.19
N SER A 81 50.12 -42.51 -14.25
CA SER A 81 50.45 -42.65 -15.66
C SER A 81 49.67 -43.86 -16.23
N HIS A 82 49.50 -43.82 -17.54
CA HIS A 82 49.33 -44.96 -18.48
C HIS A 82 48.02 -45.74 -18.49
N SER A 83 47.39 -45.94 -19.52
CA SER A 83 47.47 -46.21 -20.98
C SER A 83 46.38 -47.25 -21.24
N SER A 84 45.70 -47.39 -22.27
CA SER A 84 45.82 -47.33 -23.70
C SER A 84 44.61 -48.04 -24.33
N ASN A 85 44.28 -47.60 -25.54
CA ASN A 85 43.73 -48.39 -26.65
C ASN A 85 42.27 -48.92 -26.53
N GLY A 86 41.43 -48.85 -27.53
CA GLY A 86 41.56 -48.48 -28.92
C GLY A 86 40.34 -48.98 -29.73
N GLN A 87 40.13 -48.31 -30.80
CA GLN A 87 39.55 -48.79 -32.07
C GLN A 87 37.99 -48.92 -32.19
N LYS A 88 37.37 -48.04 -32.89
CA LYS A 88 36.97 -48.04 -34.35
C LYS A 88 35.97 -49.11 -34.69
N SER A 89 34.74 -48.76 -35.22
CA SER A 89 34.51 -48.62 -36.66
C SER A 89 33.02 -48.46 -37.00
N LYS A 90 32.78 -47.51 -37.85
CA LYS A 90 32.00 -47.51 -39.12
C LYS A 90 30.45 -47.60 -39.09
N ARG A 91 29.91 -46.53 -39.66
CA ARG A 91 28.70 -46.44 -40.45
C ARG A 91 28.74 -47.42 -41.67
N PRO A 92 27.60 -47.75 -42.34
CA PRO A 92 27.12 -46.87 -43.37
C PRO A 92 25.55 -46.86 -43.66
N ASN A 93 25.17 -45.68 -44.17
CA ASN A 93 24.31 -45.39 -45.33
C ASN A 93 22.85 -45.84 -45.49
N SER A 94 22.08 -44.79 -45.74
CA SER A 94 20.77 -44.71 -46.37
C SER A 94 20.68 -45.35 -47.80
N PRO A 95 19.47 -45.45 -48.45
CA PRO A 95 18.72 -44.36 -49.08
C PRO A 95 17.19 -44.55 -49.05
N GLY A 96 16.35 -43.55 -49.01
CA GLY A 96 15.92 -42.69 -50.12
C GLY A 96 14.56 -43.08 -50.68
N SER A 97 13.57 -42.19 -50.60
CA SER A 97 12.75 -41.76 -51.74
C SER A 97 11.47 -41.01 -51.27
N HIS A 98 11.38 -39.79 -51.71
CA HIS A 98 10.14 -39.02 -51.91
C HIS A 98 9.52 -39.45 -53.24
N PRO A 99 8.36 -38.93 -53.76
CA PRO A 99 7.33 -37.98 -53.26
C PRO A 99 5.88 -38.41 -53.59
N VAL A 100 4.87 -37.60 -53.35
CA VAL A 100 3.84 -37.09 -54.30
C VAL A 100 2.63 -36.51 -53.56
N LYS A 101 2.35 -35.23 -53.82
CA LYS A 101 1.01 -34.62 -53.74
C LYS A 101 0.18 -35.00 -54.94
N PRO A 102 -1.16 -34.94 -54.90
CA PRO A 102 -1.92 -33.93 -55.67
C PRO A 102 -3.16 -33.36 -54.92
N THR A 103 -3.32 -32.06 -54.97
CA THR A 103 -4.26 -31.22 -55.80
C THR A 103 -5.76 -31.47 -55.67
N CYS A 104 -6.39 -30.39 -55.16
CA CYS A 104 -7.69 -29.75 -55.44
C CYS A 104 -8.80 -30.47 -56.18
N VAL A 105 -10.06 -30.26 -55.74
CA VAL A 105 -11.19 -29.74 -56.55
C VAL A 105 -12.29 -29.15 -55.64
N ASP A 106 -12.76 -27.95 -56.00
CA ASP A 106 -13.93 -27.21 -55.55
C ASP A 106 -15.25 -27.90 -55.84
N THR A 107 -16.30 -27.59 -55.04
CA THR A 107 -17.64 -27.24 -55.57
C THR A 107 -18.61 -26.72 -54.51
N HIS A 108 -19.03 -25.46 -54.66
CA HIS A 108 -20.37 -24.83 -54.61
C HIS A 108 -21.35 -25.08 -53.47
N SER A 109 -21.74 -23.91 -52.88
CA SER A 109 -22.99 -23.57 -52.17
C SER A 109 -24.28 -23.96 -52.92
N PRO A 110 -25.51 -23.87 -52.32
CA PRO A 110 -26.14 -22.60 -51.96
C PRO A 110 -27.10 -22.62 -50.73
N THR A 111 -27.35 -21.38 -50.25
CA THR A 111 -28.46 -20.96 -49.36
C THR A 111 -29.85 -21.19 -49.96
N PRO A 112 -30.95 -21.21 -49.13
CA PRO A 112 -31.99 -20.21 -49.37
C PRO A 112 -32.54 -19.50 -48.12
N LYS A 113 -32.90 -18.26 -48.32
CA LYS A 113 -33.80 -17.39 -47.53
C LYS A 113 -35.23 -17.87 -47.62
N LEU A 114 -36.04 -17.56 -46.54
CA LEU A 114 -37.45 -17.15 -46.68
C LEU A 114 -37.98 -16.56 -45.35
N THR A 115 -38.45 -15.50 -45.40
CA THR A 115 -39.35 -14.40 -45.04
C THR A 115 -40.64 -14.77 -44.33
N LEU A 116 -40.93 -13.92 -43.28
CA LEU A 116 -42.19 -13.31 -42.84
C LEU A 116 -43.43 -14.16 -42.52
N ASN A 117 -44.01 -13.97 -41.33
CA ASN A 117 -45.28 -13.20 -41.22
C ASN A 117 -45.79 -12.98 -39.80
N LEU A 118 -46.46 -11.86 -39.66
CA LEU A 118 -47.16 -11.20 -38.60
C LEU A 118 -48.38 -11.97 -38.01
N GLY A 119 -48.75 -11.67 -36.74
CA GLY A 119 -50.10 -11.93 -36.28
C GLY A 119 -50.34 -11.77 -34.77
N SER A 120 -50.68 -10.56 -34.34
CA SER A 120 -51.76 -10.14 -33.42
C SER A 120 -51.92 -10.74 -32.00
N SER A 121 -51.92 -9.81 -31.02
CA SER A 121 -52.51 -9.88 -29.66
C SER A 121 -54.02 -10.15 -29.66
N PRO A 122 -54.67 -10.55 -28.55
CA PRO A 122 -55.00 -9.58 -27.45
C PRO A 122 -55.27 -10.10 -26.00
N ARG A 123 -55.05 -9.16 -25.06
CA ARG A 123 -55.86 -8.80 -23.86
C ARG A 123 -56.06 -9.73 -22.66
N LYS A 124 -55.56 -9.21 -21.49
CA LYS A 124 -56.15 -8.99 -20.14
C LYS A 124 -56.60 -10.19 -19.29
N ALA A 125 -55.99 -10.28 -18.09
CA ALA A 125 -56.71 -10.18 -16.82
C ALA A 125 -55.73 -10.06 -15.62
N ALA A 126 -56.21 -9.34 -14.57
CA ALA A 126 -55.52 -8.91 -13.39
C ALA A 126 -55.36 -10.02 -12.32
N GLY A 127 -54.32 -9.89 -11.47
CA GLY A 127 -54.18 -10.61 -10.22
C GLY A 127 -52.91 -10.16 -9.51
N THR A 128 -53.04 -9.47 -8.38
CA THR A 128 -52.05 -8.98 -7.44
C THR A 128 -51.64 -10.07 -6.41
N PRO A 129 -50.73 -9.77 -5.45
CA PRO A 129 -49.30 -9.97 -5.57
C PRO A 129 -48.74 -10.86 -4.44
N SER A 130 -47.68 -11.53 -4.64
CA SER A 130 -46.64 -11.88 -3.65
C SER A 130 -45.57 -12.66 -4.39
N ASP A 131 -44.36 -12.20 -4.23
CA ASP A 131 -43.17 -12.96 -3.99
C ASP A 131 -41.95 -12.25 -4.55
N VAL A 132 -41.03 -12.04 -3.65
CA VAL A 132 -39.72 -11.44 -3.86
C VAL A 132 -38.84 -12.45 -4.62
N GLU A 133 -38.74 -12.28 -5.91
CA GLU A 133 -37.70 -12.98 -6.70
C GLU A 133 -36.35 -12.33 -6.49
N MET A 134 -35.48 -13.05 -5.79
CA MET A 134 -34.03 -12.78 -5.79
C MET A 134 -33.42 -13.28 -7.11
N MET A 135 -33.37 -12.42 -8.11
CA MET A 135 -32.64 -12.71 -9.36
C MET A 135 -31.14 -12.55 -9.19
N SER A 136 -30.42 -13.55 -9.65
CA SER A 136 -28.97 -13.57 -9.84
C SER A 136 -28.52 -12.45 -10.80
N PRO A 137 -27.38 -11.75 -10.54
CA PRO A 137 -26.98 -10.55 -11.29
C PRO A 137 -26.36 -10.77 -12.68
N ASP A 138 -26.48 -11.91 -13.30
CA ASP A 138 -25.74 -12.25 -14.52
C ASP A 138 -26.61 -12.52 -15.77
N SER A 139 -27.62 -11.70 -16.03
CA SER A 139 -28.31 -11.74 -17.32
C SER A 139 -28.18 -10.44 -18.10
N PRO A 140 -27.82 -10.47 -19.41
CA PRO A 140 -27.63 -9.29 -20.21
C PRO A 140 -28.95 -8.79 -20.84
N GLY A 141 -29.24 -7.50 -20.66
CA GLY A 141 -30.10 -6.75 -21.55
C GLY A 141 -31.37 -6.18 -20.97
N CYS A 142 -31.35 -4.90 -20.63
CA CYS A 142 -32.43 -3.97 -21.03
C CYS A 142 -31.98 -2.52 -20.86
N LYS A 143 -31.95 -1.77 -21.97
CA LYS A 143 -31.76 -0.32 -22.00
C LYS A 143 -33.10 0.33 -21.68
N ILE A 144 -33.15 1.18 -20.66
CA ILE A 144 -34.23 2.15 -20.47
C ILE A 144 -33.59 3.54 -20.53
N MET A 145 -34.04 4.34 -21.48
CA MET A 145 -33.77 5.75 -21.62
C MET A 145 -34.63 6.53 -20.63
N ILE A 146 -34.03 7.32 -19.80
CA ILE A 146 -34.71 8.41 -19.07
C ILE A 146 -33.92 9.70 -19.32
N ASN A 147 -34.59 10.63 -20.01
CA ASN A 147 -34.15 12.00 -20.17
C ASN A 147 -34.45 12.79 -18.90
N THR A 148 -33.43 13.34 -18.25
CA THR A 148 -33.58 14.50 -17.36
C THR A 148 -32.34 15.35 -17.49
N SER A 149 -32.56 16.55 -17.98
CA SER A 149 -31.63 17.66 -18.06
C SER A 149 -31.43 18.23 -16.65
N ALA A 150 -30.23 18.06 -16.08
CA ALA A 150 -29.73 18.87 -14.99
C ALA A 150 -28.20 18.82 -15.03
N LEU A 151 -27.60 19.98 -14.93
CA LEU A 151 -26.14 20.22 -14.90
C LEU A 151 -25.45 19.32 -13.89
N THR A 152 -24.71 18.33 -14.38
CA THR A 152 -23.85 17.50 -13.53
C THR A 152 -22.41 17.62 -14.04
N PHE A 153 -21.54 17.92 -13.13
CA PHE A 153 -20.11 17.78 -13.29
C PHE A 153 -19.79 16.33 -13.67
N ASP A 154 -19.26 16.14 -14.85
CA ASP A 154 -18.91 14.84 -15.43
C ASP A 154 -17.65 14.31 -14.76
N ASP A 155 -17.81 13.45 -13.76
CA ASP A 155 -16.73 12.68 -13.15
C ASP A 155 -16.62 11.34 -13.90
N GLY A 156 -16.00 11.37 -15.06
CA GLY A 156 -15.81 10.25 -15.97
C GLY A 156 -14.79 9.20 -15.48
N SER A 157 -14.97 8.67 -14.25
CA SER A 157 -13.99 7.81 -13.56
C SER A 157 -14.18 6.30 -13.74
N THR A 158 -15.17 5.82 -14.48
CA THR A 158 -15.49 4.37 -14.49
C THR A 158 -14.97 3.57 -15.68
N CYS A 159 -14.46 4.23 -16.74
CA CYS A 159 -13.72 3.57 -17.83
C CYS A 159 -12.19 3.77 -17.73
N ALA A 160 -11.72 4.50 -16.72
CA ALA A 160 -10.35 5.02 -16.69
C ALA A 160 -9.28 4.00 -16.25
N GLU A 161 -9.61 2.94 -15.51
CA GLU A 161 -8.58 2.02 -15.00
C GLU A 161 -8.09 1.01 -16.03
N GLU A 162 -8.94 0.47 -16.90
CA GLU A 162 -8.45 -0.38 -17.98
C GLU A 162 -7.72 0.46 -19.04
N THR A 163 -8.16 1.69 -19.28
CA THR A 163 -7.47 2.64 -20.16
C THR A 163 -6.21 3.22 -19.49
N MET A 164 -6.19 3.37 -18.15
CA MET A 164 -5.00 3.81 -17.40
C MET A 164 -3.88 2.78 -17.47
N GLN A 165 -4.19 1.49 -17.30
CA GLN A 165 -3.20 0.42 -17.38
C GLN A 165 -2.60 0.30 -18.78
N THR A 166 -3.38 0.56 -19.83
CA THR A 166 -2.92 0.53 -21.23
C THR A 166 -2.13 1.80 -21.59
N MET A 167 -2.45 2.98 -20.99
CA MET A 167 -1.72 4.22 -21.22
C MET A 167 -0.43 4.31 -20.39
N GLU A 168 -0.37 3.73 -19.18
CA GLU A 168 0.89 3.54 -18.46
C GLU A 168 1.90 2.75 -19.32
N PHE A 169 1.43 1.70 -19.96
CA PHE A 169 2.24 0.90 -20.88
C PHE A 169 2.80 1.70 -22.06
N GLN A 170 2.04 2.66 -22.60
CA GLN A 170 2.47 3.47 -23.74
C GLN A 170 3.39 4.65 -23.35
N LEU A 171 3.24 5.21 -22.16
CA LEU A 171 4.09 6.32 -21.68
C LEU A 171 5.47 5.82 -21.24
N GLU A 172 5.55 4.69 -20.56
CA GLU A 172 6.84 4.09 -20.16
C GLU A 172 7.68 3.67 -21.39
N SER A 173 7.05 3.23 -22.48
CA SER A 173 7.76 2.92 -23.73
C SER A 173 8.34 4.14 -24.47
N GLN A 174 7.82 5.34 -24.21
CA GLN A 174 8.35 6.59 -24.78
C GLN A 174 9.52 7.17 -23.97
N TYR A 175 9.58 6.93 -22.66
CA TYR A 175 10.70 7.41 -21.82
C TYR A 175 11.93 6.50 -21.91
N SER A 176 11.79 5.22 -22.25
CA SER A 176 12.93 4.30 -22.42
C SER A 176 13.67 4.47 -23.75
N ASN A 177 13.16 5.25 -24.71
CA ASN A 177 13.76 5.44 -26.02
C ASN A 177 14.54 6.75 -26.22
N SER A 178 14.70 7.60 -25.19
CA SER A 178 15.45 8.85 -25.30
C SER A 178 16.87 8.81 -24.77
N GLY A 179 17.43 7.65 -24.53
CA GLY A 179 18.78 7.48 -23.95
C GLY A 179 19.67 6.52 -24.72
N THR A 180 19.82 6.66 -26.04
CA THR A 180 20.96 6.02 -26.73
C THR A 180 21.28 6.73 -28.03
N SER A 181 22.32 7.52 -28.04
CA SER A 181 23.16 7.72 -29.23
C SER A 181 24.53 8.25 -28.81
N ALA A 182 25.51 7.40 -28.76
CA ALA A 182 26.84 7.57 -29.29
C ALA A 182 27.67 6.31 -29.01
N LYS A 183 27.78 5.47 -30.01
CA LYS A 183 28.81 4.40 -30.05
C LYS A 183 30.06 4.99 -30.69
N GLU A 184 31.17 4.95 -29.98
CA GLU A 184 32.48 4.88 -30.61
C GLU A 184 33.25 3.67 -30.06
N ARG A 185 33.69 2.86 -31.02
CA ARG A 185 34.50 1.64 -30.80
C ARG A 185 35.97 2.02 -30.60
N ILE A 186 36.64 1.52 -29.58
CA ILE A 186 38.08 1.22 -29.63
C ILE A 186 38.32 -0.13 -28.93
N ARG A 187 39.03 -1.00 -29.65
CA ARG A 187 39.48 -2.34 -29.21
C ARG A 187 40.76 -2.26 -28.37
N PRO A 188 41.04 -3.25 -27.52
CA PRO A 188 42.24 -3.30 -26.69
C PRO A 188 43.37 -4.08 -27.32
N THR A 189 44.60 -3.76 -26.99
CA THR A 189 45.75 -4.68 -27.01
C THR A 189 46.73 -4.39 -25.87
N PRO A 190 47.56 -5.36 -25.48
CA PRO A 190 48.02 -5.57 -24.12
C PRO A 190 49.54 -5.37 -23.89
N THR A 191 49.98 -5.70 -22.65
CA THR A 191 51.39 -5.92 -22.16
C THR A 191 52.15 -4.66 -21.71
N SER A 192 52.89 -4.61 -20.65
CA SER A 192 53.59 -5.57 -19.81
C SER A 192 54.27 -4.86 -18.64
N SER A 193 54.34 -5.56 -17.51
CA SER A 193 55.44 -5.76 -16.60
C SER A 193 56.20 -4.63 -15.91
N GLY A 194 56.41 -4.85 -14.64
CA GLY A 194 57.53 -4.47 -13.80
C GLY A 194 57.22 -3.34 -12.82
N GLY A 195 57.32 -3.44 -11.56
CA GLY A 195 58.09 -4.28 -10.66
C GLY A 195 58.77 -3.38 -9.63
N VAL A 196 58.63 -3.75 -8.35
CA VAL A 196 59.60 -3.51 -7.26
C VAL A 196 59.50 -2.18 -6.49
N GLU A 197 58.95 -2.24 -5.29
CA GLU A 197 59.59 -2.23 -3.93
C GLU A 197 60.26 -0.92 -3.47
N ILE A 198 59.91 -0.42 -2.34
CA ILE A 198 60.39 -0.55 -0.94
C ILE A 198 60.62 0.81 -0.26
N VAL A 199 59.99 0.99 0.89
CA VAL A 199 60.49 1.48 2.20
C VAL A 199 60.86 2.96 2.40
N GLY A 200 60.21 3.57 3.40
CA GLY A 200 60.96 4.13 4.52
C GLY A 200 60.76 5.58 4.92
N CYS A 201 60.09 5.73 6.03
CA CYS A 201 60.44 6.56 7.21
C CYS A 201 60.66 8.08 7.15
N SER A 202 59.90 8.72 8.08
CA SER A 202 60.29 9.80 9.02
C SER A 202 60.33 11.27 8.56
N GLY A 203 59.49 12.05 9.28
CA GLY A 203 59.44 13.50 9.31
C GLY A 203 60.63 14.22 9.98
N PRO A 204 60.54 15.41 10.58
CA PRO A 204 59.67 16.55 10.35
C PRO A 204 60.48 17.88 10.13
N SER A 205 59.87 19.00 9.68
CA SER A 205 60.14 20.37 10.17
C SER A 205 59.52 21.52 9.36
N ARG A 206 58.80 22.34 10.06
CA ARG A 206 58.65 23.81 10.04
C ARG A 206 59.09 24.62 8.82
N MET A 207 58.21 25.48 8.25
CA MET A 207 58.18 26.96 8.38
C MET A 207 57.23 27.55 7.35
N SER A 208 56.38 28.45 7.81
CA SER A 208 55.57 29.38 7.00
C SER A 208 56.47 30.48 6.40
N PRO A 209 56.04 31.28 5.41
CA PRO A 209 54.92 32.24 5.53
C PRO A 209 54.04 32.41 4.28
N ASP A 210 52.88 33.03 4.54
CA ASP A 210 51.90 33.61 3.60
C ASP A 210 52.50 34.44 2.46
N PRO A 211 51.79 34.56 1.30
CA PRO A 211 50.73 35.57 1.21
C PRO A 211 49.48 35.19 0.38
N THR A 212 48.36 35.71 0.85
CA THR A 212 47.14 36.16 0.15
C THR A 212 47.11 35.90 -1.36
N GLU A 213 46.20 35.00 -1.79
CA GLU A 213 45.51 35.05 -3.09
C GLU A 213 44.07 34.66 -2.92
N THR A 214 43.22 35.61 -3.31
CA THR A 214 41.78 35.45 -3.51
C THR A 214 41.48 34.29 -4.43
N GLN A 215 41.04 33.13 -3.88
CA GLN A 215 40.46 32.04 -4.66
C GLN A 215 39.00 32.33 -4.89
N SER A 216 38.70 32.50 -6.14
CA SER A 216 37.41 32.77 -6.73
C SER A 216 36.33 31.75 -6.44
N ASP A 217 35.09 32.21 -6.30
CA ASP A 217 33.79 31.50 -6.11
C ASP A 217 33.50 30.35 -7.09
N ALA A 218 34.33 30.07 -8.06
CA ALA A 218 34.17 29.01 -9.05
C ALA A 218 34.53 27.60 -8.53
N SER A 219 35.35 27.50 -7.46
CA SER A 219 35.77 26.19 -6.92
C SER A 219 34.78 25.58 -5.92
N LEU A 220 33.86 26.38 -5.38
CA LEU A 220 32.79 25.91 -4.50
C LEU A 220 31.66 25.22 -5.29
N LYS A 221 31.35 25.71 -6.50
CA LYS A 221 30.30 25.12 -7.36
C LYS A 221 30.64 23.75 -7.96
N SER A 222 31.93 23.40 -8.04
CA SER A 222 32.38 22.10 -8.56
C SER A 222 32.35 20.94 -7.54
N ARG A 223 32.34 21.24 -6.24
CA ARG A 223 32.36 20.22 -5.17
C ARG A 223 30.99 19.63 -4.82
N ASP A 224 29.89 20.29 -5.23
CA ASP A 224 28.53 19.83 -4.93
C ASP A 224 27.98 18.83 -5.97
N LEU A 225 28.72 18.56 -7.04
CA LEU A 225 28.32 17.61 -8.08
C LEU A 225 28.47 16.13 -7.66
N ASP A 226 29.28 15.86 -6.64
CA ASP A 226 29.57 14.50 -6.17
C ASP A 226 28.82 14.11 -4.87
N ARG A 227 27.95 14.98 -4.36
CA ARG A 227 27.19 14.68 -3.15
C ARG A 227 25.87 13.97 -3.50
N ALA A 228 25.65 12.81 -2.87
CA ALA A 228 24.41 12.05 -3.00
C ALA A 228 23.20 12.71 -2.31
N TRP A 229 23.42 13.68 -1.42
CA TRP A 229 22.37 14.41 -0.68
C TRP A 229 22.78 15.85 -0.33
N LEU A 230 21.77 16.67 -0.07
CA LEU A 230 21.91 18.10 0.31
C LEU A 230 20.98 18.42 1.49
N GLY A 231 21.22 19.57 2.14
CA GLY A 231 20.41 20.08 3.25
C GLY A 231 20.83 19.56 4.61
N THR A 232 19.89 19.27 5.49
CA THR A 232 20.13 18.79 6.86
C THR A 232 20.46 17.30 6.83
N PRO A 233 21.46 16.81 7.61
CA PRO A 233 21.72 15.37 7.71
C PRO A 233 20.49 14.59 8.16
N ILE A 234 20.18 13.48 7.48
CA ILE A 234 18.97 12.68 7.76
C ILE A 234 18.97 12.08 9.17
N SER A 235 20.15 11.93 9.79
CA SER A 235 20.32 11.46 11.16
C SER A 235 19.81 12.44 12.23
N GLU A 236 19.64 13.72 11.88
CA GLU A 236 19.13 14.75 12.79
C GLU A 236 17.59 14.82 12.82
N PHE A 237 16.92 14.05 11.99
CA PHE A 237 15.47 14.06 11.89
C PHE A 237 14.81 13.13 12.89
N ASN A 238 13.68 13.56 13.41
CA ASN A 238 12.88 12.79 14.35
C ASN A 238 12.37 11.48 13.71
N ARG A 239 12.51 10.38 14.47
CA ARG A 239 12.06 9.04 14.07
C ARG A 239 11.35 8.35 15.21
N ILE A 240 10.35 7.55 14.94
CA ILE A 240 9.76 6.62 15.91
C ILE A 240 10.76 5.45 16.12
N PRO A 241 10.98 4.95 17.37
CA PRO A 241 10.28 5.29 18.60
C PRO A 241 10.87 6.47 19.39
N GLN A 242 11.99 7.06 18.97
CA GLN A 242 12.76 8.02 19.76
C GLN A 242 11.97 9.31 20.07
N CYS A 243 11.14 9.77 19.14
CA CYS A 243 10.38 11.00 19.31
C CYS A 243 8.97 10.79 19.89
N ALA A 244 8.39 9.60 19.73
CA ALA A 244 7.01 9.34 20.13
C ALA A 244 6.88 9.24 21.66
N PRO A 245 5.80 9.79 22.27
CA PRO A 245 5.52 9.57 23.68
C PRO A 245 5.06 8.12 23.91
N PRO A 246 5.16 7.62 25.16
CA PRO A 246 4.57 6.34 25.53
C PRO A 246 3.10 6.27 25.12
N LEU A 247 2.67 5.13 24.59
CA LEU A 247 1.30 4.96 24.14
C LEU A 247 0.35 4.70 25.32
N PRO A 248 -0.89 5.23 25.28
CA PRO A 248 -1.90 4.87 26.26
C PRO A 248 -2.25 3.39 26.14
N TYR A 249 -2.87 2.83 27.19
CA TYR A 249 -3.38 1.47 27.13
C TYR A 249 -4.33 1.28 25.94
N LEU A 250 -4.08 0.23 25.13
CA LEU A 250 -4.93 -0.08 23.97
C LEU A 250 -6.32 -0.52 24.42
N LYS A 251 -7.34 0.19 23.97
CA LYS A 251 -8.76 -0.12 24.22
C LYS A 251 -9.62 0.24 23.04
N ALA A 252 -10.70 -0.50 22.84
CA ALA A 252 -11.72 -0.14 21.88
C ALA A 252 -12.44 1.15 22.33
N THR A 253 -12.80 2.01 21.36
CA THR A 253 -13.58 3.24 21.57
C THR A 253 -14.61 3.38 20.44
N HIS A 254 -15.44 4.41 20.49
CA HIS A 254 -16.42 4.68 19.43
C HIS A 254 -15.79 4.89 18.04
N ASN A 255 -14.54 5.33 18.00
CA ASN A 255 -13.78 5.57 16.77
C ASN A 255 -12.54 4.66 16.63
N HIS A 256 -12.44 3.59 17.43
CA HIS A 256 -11.36 2.62 17.35
C HIS A 256 -11.86 1.21 17.62
N THR A 257 -11.92 0.41 16.58
CA THR A 257 -12.24 -1.02 16.67
C THR A 257 -10.96 -1.81 16.91
N VAL A 258 -10.96 -2.64 17.97
CA VAL A 258 -9.84 -3.54 18.32
C VAL A 258 -10.34 -4.97 18.36
N THR A 259 -9.71 -5.85 17.60
CA THR A 259 -10.21 -7.23 17.35
C THR A 259 -9.55 -8.30 18.22
N ILE A 260 -8.80 -7.90 19.22
CA ILE A 260 -8.09 -8.78 20.16
C ILE A 260 -8.42 -8.46 21.61
N ARG A 261 -8.08 -9.39 22.51
CA ARG A 261 -8.08 -9.19 23.98
C ARG A 261 -6.94 -8.25 24.36
N THR A 262 -7.26 -7.00 24.68
CA THR A 262 -6.28 -5.98 25.03
C THR A 262 -5.70 -6.14 26.43
N ASP A 263 -6.45 -6.77 27.33
CA ASP A 263 -6.03 -7.08 28.69
C ASP A 263 -4.90 -8.11 28.77
N LEU A 264 -4.75 -8.94 27.73
CA LEU A 264 -3.68 -9.96 27.63
C LEU A 264 -2.44 -9.45 26.87
N LEU A 265 -2.44 -8.24 26.36
CA LEU A 265 -1.36 -7.73 25.53
C LEU A 265 0.01 -7.59 26.25
N ARG A 266 0.00 -7.53 27.60
CA ARG A 266 1.20 -7.31 28.42
C ARG A 266 1.77 -8.57 29.07
N GLU A 267 1.02 -9.67 29.09
CA GLU A 267 1.37 -10.81 29.93
C GLU A 267 2.10 -11.92 29.16
N GLU A 268 1.82 -12.11 27.88
CA GLU A 268 2.51 -13.07 27.04
C GLU A 268 2.39 -12.68 25.58
N ASP A 269 3.32 -13.13 24.75
CA ASP A 269 3.35 -12.95 23.29
C ASP A 269 2.15 -13.57 22.52
N VAL A 270 1.07 -13.92 23.21
CA VAL A 270 -0.09 -14.58 22.60
C VAL A 270 -1.22 -13.60 22.39
N LEU A 271 -1.46 -13.24 21.13
CA LEU A 271 -2.60 -12.42 20.74
C LEU A 271 -3.85 -13.28 20.64
N VAL A 272 -4.85 -12.98 21.45
CA VAL A 272 -6.13 -13.70 21.49
C VAL A 272 -7.21 -12.87 20.82
N SER A 273 -7.93 -13.48 19.87
CA SER A 273 -9.06 -12.84 19.19
C SER A 273 -10.20 -12.52 20.17
N TYR A 274 -10.84 -11.38 19.98
CA TYR A 274 -12.00 -10.95 20.74
C TYR A 274 -13.12 -10.51 19.79
N PRO A 275 -14.38 -10.88 20.07
CA PRO A 275 -14.85 -11.81 21.11
C PRO A 275 -14.41 -13.25 20.85
N THR A 276 -14.62 -14.16 21.83
CA THR A 276 -14.24 -15.58 21.70
C THR A 276 -15.07 -16.35 20.68
N LYS A 277 -16.30 -15.91 20.42
CA LYS A 277 -17.18 -16.51 19.43
C LYS A 277 -17.34 -15.60 18.24
N PHE A 278 -17.36 -16.16 17.05
CA PHE A 278 -17.64 -15.42 15.82
C PHE A 278 -18.99 -14.72 15.89
N ARG A 279 -18.99 -13.42 15.61
CA ARG A 279 -20.19 -12.60 15.48
C ARG A 279 -20.41 -12.32 14.00
N ASP A 280 -21.44 -12.94 13.43
CA ASP A 280 -21.77 -12.74 12.03
C ASP A 280 -22.43 -11.36 11.81
N ALA A 281 -21.90 -10.59 10.87
CA ALA A 281 -22.48 -9.34 10.41
C ALA A 281 -22.56 -9.35 8.87
N TRP A 282 -23.76 -9.00 8.37
CA TRP A 282 -24.03 -8.98 6.94
C TRP A 282 -24.90 -7.76 6.60
N ASP A 283 -24.31 -6.61 6.81
CA ASP A 283 -24.91 -5.30 6.55
C ASP A 283 -23.95 -4.43 5.74
N ASP A 284 -24.36 -3.22 5.41
CA ASP A 284 -23.60 -2.31 4.57
C ASP A 284 -22.49 -1.56 5.33
N GLY A 285 -22.41 -1.72 6.66
CA GLY A 285 -21.38 -1.12 7.51
C GLY A 285 -20.20 -2.03 7.80
N MET A 286 -20.33 -3.33 7.52
CA MET A 286 -19.35 -4.36 7.88
C MET A 286 -18.89 -5.16 6.67
N VAL A 287 -17.67 -5.71 6.77
CA VAL A 287 -17.16 -6.66 5.81
C VAL A 287 -18.00 -7.93 5.82
N LYS A 288 -18.52 -8.33 4.66
CA LYS A 288 -19.22 -9.60 4.47
C LYS A 288 -18.21 -10.74 4.44
N MET A 289 -18.10 -11.47 5.55
CA MET A 289 -17.13 -12.53 5.71
C MET A 289 -17.48 -13.78 4.89
N PRO A 290 -16.47 -14.51 4.35
CA PRO A 290 -16.70 -15.78 3.64
C PRO A 290 -17.46 -16.81 4.46
N CYS A 291 -17.20 -16.85 5.77
CA CYS A 291 -17.78 -17.79 6.73
C CYS A 291 -19.16 -17.38 7.28
N SER A 292 -19.75 -16.30 6.79
CA SER A 292 -21.09 -15.87 7.18
C SER A 292 -22.15 -16.90 6.78
N GLU A 293 -23.11 -17.14 7.65
CA GLU A 293 -24.28 -18.00 7.37
C GLU A 293 -25.14 -17.44 6.23
N LYS A 294 -25.09 -16.11 5.99
CA LYS A 294 -25.79 -15.43 4.90
C LYS A 294 -25.05 -15.50 3.56
N ASN A 295 -23.86 -16.10 3.51
CA ASN A 295 -23.12 -16.34 2.28
C ASN A 295 -23.59 -17.63 1.61
N LEU A 296 -24.62 -17.52 0.77
CA LEU A 296 -25.30 -18.62 0.12
C LEU A 296 -24.84 -18.82 -1.33
N PHE A 297 -24.94 -20.06 -1.80
CA PHE A 297 -24.64 -20.48 -3.17
C PHE A 297 -25.88 -21.17 -3.76
N PRO A 298 -26.35 -20.75 -4.95
CA PRO A 298 -27.48 -21.40 -5.61
C PRO A 298 -27.10 -22.79 -6.07
N VAL A 299 -28.01 -23.76 -5.88
CA VAL A 299 -27.92 -25.14 -6.35
C VAL A 299 -29.20 -25.54 -7.05
N GLU A 300 -29.08 -26.34 -8.08
CA GLU A 300 -30.22 -27.02 -8.69
C GLU A 300 -30.49 -28.31 -7.90
N THR A 301 -31.71 -28.47 -7.41
CA THR A 301 -32.19 -29.66 -6.72
C THR A 301 -33.30 -30.30 -7.54
N GLU A 302 -33.61 -31.56 -7.28
CA GLU A 302 -34.70 -32.28 -7.96
C GLU A 302 -36.06 -31.60 -7.77
N ASP A 303 -36.21 -30.87 -6.66
CA ASP A 303 -37.44 -30.10 -6.32
C ASP A 303 -37.43 -28.65 -6.82
N GLY A 304 -36.41 -28.22 -7.58
CA GLY A 304 -36.27 -26.85 -8.07
C GLY A 304 -34.95 -26.19 -7.65
N SER A 305 -34.89 -24.84 -7.66
CA SER A 305 -33.70 -24.10 -7.22
C SER A 305 -33.63 -24.02 -5.70
N GLY A 306 -32.53 -24.53 -5.12
CA GLY A 306 -32.20 -24.41 -3.70
C GLY A 306 -30.99 -23.54 -3.45
N VAL A 307 -30.64 -23.34 -2.19
CA VAL A 307 -29.41 -22.67 -1.75
C VAL A 307 -28.66 -23.52 -0.73
N GLN A 308 -27.33 -23.47 -0.79
CA GLN A 308 -26.47 -24.09 0.20
C GLN A 308 -25.49 -23.08 0.79
N SER A 309 -24.89 -23.40 1.92
CA SER A 309 -23.79 -22.61 2.48
C SER A 309 -22.62 -22.54 1.49
N ARG A 310 -22.26 -21.34 1.06
CA ARG A 310 -21.06 -21.16 0.24
C ARG A 310 -19.79 -21.50 1.03
N TRP A 311 -19.80 -21.25 2.34
CA TRP A 311 -18.67 -21.57 3.20
C TRP A 311 -18.40 -23.09 3.27
N ASP A 312 -19.46 -23.91 3.31
CA ASP A 312 -19.29 -25.37 3.29
C ASP A 312 -18.74 -25.87 1.94
N LEU A 313 -19.17 -25.23 0.85
CA LEU A 313 -18.62 -25.49 -0.47
C LEU A 313 -17.14 -25.10 -0.56
N ILE A 314 -16.76 -23.93 -0.02
CA ILE A 314 -15.37 -23.47 0.08
C ILE A 314 -14.54 -24.46 0.89
N LYS A 315 -15.00 -24.85 2.10
CA LYS A 315 -14.31 -25.85 2.93
C LYS A 315 -14.08 -27.14 2.16
N THR A 316 -15.14 -27.67 1.54
CA THR A 316 -15.06 -28.91 0.74
C THR A 316 -14.10 -28.79 -0.44
N ALA A 317 -14.07 -27.64 -1.12
CA ALA A 317 -13.19 -27.41 -2.27
C ALA A 317 -11.71 -27.33 -1.86
N LEU A 318 -11.41 -26.56 -0.80
CA LEU A 318 -10.03 -26.31 -0.39
C LEU A 318 -9.39 -27.47 0.38
N THR A 319 -10.17 -28.29 1.11
CA THR A 319 -9.63 -29.43 1.90
C THR A 319 -9.28 -30.64 1.06
N ARG A 320 -9.60 -30.67 -0.25
CA ARG A 320 -9.24 -31.80 -1.12
C ARG A 320 -7.73 -31.95 -1.36
N GLY A 321 -6.96 -30.91 -1.02
CA GLY A 321 -5.54 -30.83 -1.32
C GLY A 321 -5.26 -30.50 -2.78
N PHE A 322 -4.03 -30.06 -3.04
CA PHE A 322 -3.58 -29.61 -4.36
C PHE A 322 -2.30 -30.34 -4.74
N LYS A 323 -2.22 -30.80 -5.98
CA LYS A 323 -1.03 -31.39 -6.60
C LYS A 323 -0.48 -30.53 -7.74
N SER A 324 -1.29 -29.61 -8.22
CA SER A 324 -0.97 -28.72 -9.34
C SER A 324 -1.71 -27.38 -9.20
N CYS A 325 -1.27 -26.38 -9.95
CA CYS A 325 -1.98 -25.08 -10.06
C CYS A 325 -3.40 -25.26 -10.66
N LEU A 326 -3.62 -26.29 -11.47
CA LEU A 326 -4.95 -26.60 -11.99
C LEU A 326 -5.91 -27.03 -10.88
N ASP A 327 -5.43 -27.76 -9.86
CA ASP A 327 -6.26 -28.13 -8.71
C ASP A 327 -6.67 -26.90 -7.90
N VAL A 328 -5.76 -25.90 -7.75
CA VAL A 328 -6.07 -24.61 -7.11
C VAL A 328 -7.13 -23.85 -7.91
N ARG A 329 -6.97 -23.75 -9.24
CA ARG A 329 -7.96 -23.18 -10.13
C ARG A 329 -9.32 -23.84 -9.98
N ASP A 330 -9.34 -25.16 -10.06
CA ASP A 330 -10.58 -25.94 -10.05
C ASP A 330 -11.29 -25.82 -8.68
N ALA A 331 -10.53 -25.75 -7.59
CA ALA A 331 -11.08 -25.49 -6.26
C ALA A 331 -11.75 -24.12 -6.19
N ILE A 332 -11.07 -23.06 -6.66
CA ILE A 332 -11.61 -21.68 -6.68
C ILE A 332 -12.86 -21.62 -7.56
N LEU A 333 -12.85 -22.23 -8.74
CA LEU A 333 -13.97 -22.17 -9.67
C LEU A 333 -15.20 -22.96 -9.21
N ARG A 334 -15.08 -23.89 -8.26
CA ARG A 334 -16.23 -24.61 -7.68
C ARG A 334 -17.22 -23.70 -6.97
N TYR A 335 -16.75 -22.66 -6.32
CA TYR A 335 -17.59 -21.65 -5.66
C TYR A 335 -17.71 -20.34 -6.47
N HIS A 336 -17.21 -20.34 -7.74
CA HIS A 336 -17.28 -19.25 -8.71
C HIS A 336 -17.68 -19.76 -10.10
N THR A 337 -18.68 -20.62 -10.19
CA THR A 337 -19.08 -21.28 -11.46
C THR A 337 -19.43 -20.30 -12.58
N SER A 338 -20.02 -19.15 -12.26
CA SER A 338 -20.33 -18.09 -13.24
C SER A 338 -19.07 -17.47 -13.88
N HIS A 339 -17.91 -17.60 -13.25
CA HIS A 339 -16.63 -17.08 -13.72
C HIS A 339 -15.75 -18.13 -14.40
N ALA A 340 -16.15 -19.40 -14.42
CA ALA A 340 -15.33 -20.51 -14.94
C ALA A 340 -14.85 -20.34 -16.38
N LYS A 341 -15.61 -19.60 -17.23
CA LYS A 341 -15.25 -19.29 -18.61
C LYS A 341 -14.51 -17.96 -18.78
N LYS A 342 -14.37 -17.16 -17.71
CA LYS A 342 -13.85 -15.78 -17.76
C LYS A 342 -12.50 -15.63 -17.06
N TRP A 343 -12.30 -16.36 -15.95
CA TRP A 343 -11.08 -16.27 -15.17
C TRP A 343 -9.98 -17.13 -15.77
N ASP A 344 -8.82 -16.52 -15.90
CA ASP A 344 -7.61 -17.13 -16.40
C ASP A 344 -6.62 -17.34 -15.23
N PHE A 345 -5.90 -18.44 -15.24
CA PHE A 345 -4.92 -18.81 -14.21
C PHE A 345 -3.52 -19.04 -14.82
N THR A 346 -3.26 -18.45 -15.97
CA THR A 346 -2.01 -18.64 -16.72
C THR A 346 -0.79 -18.20 -15.90
N ALA A 347 -0.81 -17.03 -15.24
CA ALA A 347 0.34 -16.58 -14.43
C ALA A 347 0.65 -17.53 -13.27
N LEU A 348 -0.38 -18.04 -12.59
CA LEU A 348 -0.20 -19.02 -11.51
C LEU A 348 0.38 -20.34 -12.05
N ASN A 349 -0.06 -20.78 -13.21
CA ASN A 349 0.46 -21.99 -13.85
C ASN A 349 1.91 -21.81 -14.30
N LEU A 350 2.23 -20.73 -15.01
CA LEU A 350 3.59 -20.41 -15.45
C LEU A 350 4.56 -20.30 -14.27
N LEU A 351 4.15 -19.67 -13.19
CA LEU A 351 4.97 -19.62 -11.99
C LEU A 351 5.47 -21.01 -11.57
N CYS A 352 4.58 -22.01 -11.56
CA CYS A 352 4.90 -23.36 -11.11
C CYS A 352 5.59 -24.21 -12.18
N THR A 353 5.36 -23.94 -13.49
CA THR A 353 5.91 -24.76 -14.57
C THR A 353 7.22 -24.26 -15.14
N GLU A 354 7.49 -22.95 -15.03
CA GLU A 354 8.62 -22.30 -15.70
C GLU A 354 9.52 -21.46 -14.79
N TYR A 355 9.02 -20.99 -13.63
CA TYR A 355 9.73 -19.99 -12.83
C TYR A 355 10.14 -20.47 -11.43
N LEU A 356 9.58 -21.54 -10.93
CA LEU A 356 10.00 -22.17 -9.68
C LEU A 356 10.75 -23.46 -9.96
N GLU A 357 11.79 -23.73 -9.18
CA GLU A 357 12.49 -25.00 -9.20
C GLU A 357 11.58 -26.14 -8.71
N HIS A 358 11.83 -27.37 -9.18
CA HIS A 358 11.00 -28.52 -8.80
C HIS A 358 10.84 -28.71 -7.28
N CYS A 359 11.89 -28.48 -6.51
CA CYS A 359 11.84 -28.56 -5.04
C CYS A 359 10.98 -27.43 -4.43
N GLU A 360 10.97 -26.24 -5.02
CA GLU A 360 10.12 -25.13 -4.58
C GLU A 360 8.65 -25.40 -4.90
N VAL A 361 8.36 -25.96 -6.07
CA VAL A 361 7.01 -26.39 -6.46
C VAL A 361 6.51 -27.47 -5.50
N GLN A 362 7.32 -28.49 -5.23
CA GLN A 362 6.96 -29.53 -4.27
C GLN A 362 6.69 -28.92 -2.89
N TYR A 363 7.55 -28.05 -2.40
CA TYR A 363 7.36 -27.37 -1.11
C TYR A 363 6.11 -26.48 -1.09
N LEU A 364 5.79 -25.82 -2.21
CA LEU A 364 4.57 -25.02 -2.36
C LEU A 364 3.32 -25.90 -2.17
N PHE A 365 3.25 -27.07 -2.82
CA PHE A 365 2.07 -27.94 -2.77
C PHE A 365 2.00 -28.78 -1.50
N ASP A 366 3.13 -29.22 -0.96
CA ASP A 366 3.15 -30.10 0.22
C ASP A 366 3.09 -29.34 1.54
N THR A 367 3.49 -28.05 1.56
CA THR A 367 3.63 -27.28 2.82
C THR A 367 2.91 -25.95 2.80
N ILE A 368 3.21 -25.07 1.82
CA ILE A 368 2.71 -23.68 1.85
C ILE A 368 1.20 -23.65 1.62
N LEU A 369 0.73 -24.20 0.51
CA LEU A 369 -0.70 -24.18 0.16
C LEU A 369 -1.59 -24.88 1.20
N PRO A 370 -1.26 -26.07 1.73
CA PRO A 370 -2.04 -26.67 2.81
C PRO A 370 -2.10 -25.79 4.07
N SER A 371 -0.99 -25.13 4.41
CA SER A 371 -0.93 -24.20 5.55
C SER A 371 -1.76 -22.94 5.31
N MET A 372 -1.75 -22.40 4.09
CA MET A 372 -2.61 -21.28 3.67
C MET A 372 -4.10 -21.67 3.72
N VAL A 373 -4.46 -22.88 3.30
CA VAL A 373 -5.84 -23.40 3.41
C VAL A 373 -6.27 -23.45 4.86
N LYS A 374 -5.44 -24.02 5.74
CA LYS A 374 -5.72 -24.07 7.18
C LYS A 374 -5.93 -22.67 7.74
N LEU A 375 -5.07 -21.72 7.37
CA LEU A 375 -5.16 -20.33 7.79
C LEU A 375 -6.45 -19.65 7.27
N ALA A 376 -6.80 -19.83 6.00
CA ALA A 376 -8.03 -19.28 5.42
C ALA A 376 -9.28 -19.83 6.11
N LEU A 377 -9.31 -21.14 6.35
CA LEU A 377 -10.45 -21.82 7.01
C LEU A 377 -10.55 -21.51 8.51
N SER A 378 -9.52 -20.92 9.11
CA SER A 378 -9.55 -20.44 10.49
C SER A 378 -10.28 -19.10 10.67
N ALA A 379 -10.84 -18.50 9.60
CA ALA A 379 -11.52 -17.21 9.64
C ALA A 379 -12.59 -17.09 10.76
N PRO A 380 -13.49 -18.05 11.01
CA PRO A 380 -14.48 -17.95 12.08
C PRO A 380 -13.87 -18.05 13.50
N HIS A 381 -12.60 -18.43 13.62
CA HIS A 381 -11.89 -18.54 14.89
C HIS A 381 -10.92 -17.38 15.14
N LEU A 382 -10.39 -16.80 14.07
CA LEU A 382 -9.43 -15.69 14.15
C LEU A 382 -10.09 -14.33 13.98
N CYS A 383 -11.01 -14.19 13.02
CA CYS A 383 -11.69 -12.93 12.74
C CYS A 383 -13.10 -12.93 13.36
N THR A 384 -13.16 -13.01 14.68
CA THR A 384 -14.39 -13.20 15.45
C THR A 384 -15.23 -11.94 15.63
N MET A 385 -14.56 -10.75 15.61
CA MET A 385 -15.21 -9.43 15.63
C MET A 385 -15.64 -9.05 14.20
N PRO A 386 -16.85 -8.51 14.01
CA PRO A 386 -17.23 -7.86 12.76
C PRO A 386 -16.22 -6.75 12.39
N ILE A 387 -15.71 -6.78 11.17
CA ILE A 387 -14.74 -5.81 10.67
C ILE A 387 -15.52 -4.64 10.05
N PRO A 388 -15.41 -3.41 10.58
CA PRO A 388 -16.10 -2.26 10.02
C PRO A 388 -15.52 -1.88 8.66
N LEU A 389 -16.39 -1.44 7.75
CA LEU A 389 -15.97 -0.74 6.55
C LEU A 389 -15.56 0.69 6.93
N LEU A 390 -14.35 1.08 6.55
CA LEU A 390 -13.85 2.45 6.70
C LEU A 390 -14.42 3.30 5.55
N LYS A 391 -15.64 3.81 5.75
CA LYS A 391 -16.39 4.57 4.75
C LYS A 391 -15.90 6.02 4.64
N SER A 392 -16.26 6.66 3.54
CA SER A 392 -16.02 8.10 3.33
C SER A 392 -16.55 8.93 4.51
N SER A 393 -15.82 10.00 4.83
CA SER A 393 -16.08 10.92 5.95
C SER A 393 -15.94 10.33 7.36
N MET A 394 -15.42 9.11 7.49
CA MET A 394 -15.13 8.52 8.80
C MET A 394 -13.74 8.94 9.33
N ASN A 395 -13.69 9.22 10.65
CA ASN A 395 -12.43 9.25 11.40
C ASN A 395 -12.41 8.02 12.30
N HIS A 396 -11.92 6.88 11.79
CA HIS A 396 -11.99 5.61 12.49
C HIS A 396 -10.72 4.79 12.33
N SER A 397 -10.32 4.13 13.41
CA SER A 397 -9.18 3.22 13.44
C SER A 397 -9.65 1.76 13.58
N LEU A 398 -8.97 0.86 12.91
CA LEU A 398 -9.15 -0.59 13.01
C LEU A 398 -7.80 -1.24 13.33
N THR A 399 -7.71 -1.93 14.47
CA THR A 399 -6.52 -2.69 14.85
C THR A 399 -6.79 -4.18 14.73
N LEU A 400 -5.96 -4.84 13.91
CA LEU A 400 -5.96 -6.28 13.65
C LEU A 400 -4.62 -6.88 14.10
N SER A 401 -4.62 -8.17 14.49
CA SER A 401 -3.37 -8.90 14.61
C SER A 401 -2.82 -9.29 13.22
N GLN A 402 -1.50 -9.40 13.11
CA GLN A 402 -0.85 -9.87 11.88
C GLN A 402 -1.36 -11.27 11.46
N GLU A 403 -1.74 -12.13 12.42
CA GLU A 403 -2.33 -13.43 12.15
C GLU A 403 -3.74 -13.31 11.53
N GLN A 404 -4.58 -12.39 12.04
CA GLN A 404 -5.89 -12.09 11.44
C GLN A 404 -5.73 -11.55 10.02
N ILE A 405 -4.76 -10.66 9.80
CA ILE A 405 -4.43 -10.14 8.46
C ILE A 405 -4.01 -11.28 7.53
N ALA A 406 -3.12 -12.15 7.98
CA ALA A 406 -2.68 -13.30 7.18
C ALA A 406 -3.83 -14.25 6.82
N CYS A 407 -4.77 -14.46 7.74
CA CYS A 407 -6.00 -15.21 7.49
C CYS A 407 -6.87 -14.55 6.41
N LEU A 408 -7.07 -13.23 6.50
CA LEU A 408 -7.85 -12.47 5.51
C LEU A 408 -7.15 -12.49 4.13
N LEU A 409 -5.83 -12.35 4.08
CA LEU A 409 -5.08 -12.42 2.83
C LEU A 409 -5.06 -13.82 2.22
N ALA A 410 -5.05 -14.89 3.03
CA ALA A 410 -5.22 -16.26 2.54
C ALA A 410 -6.62 -16.45 1.91
N ASN A 411 -7.66 -15.87 2.50
CA ASN A 411 -9.00 -15.81 1.91
C ASN A 411 -9.02 -15.02 0.59
N ALA A 412 -8.27 -13.92 0.51
CA ALA A 412 -8.13 -13.14 -0.73
C ALA A 412 -7.42 -13.95 -1.83
N PHE A 413 -6.36 -14.70 -1.49
CA PHE A 413 -5.66 -15.58 -2.42
C PHE A 413 -6.60 -16.67 -3.00
N PHE A 414 -7.39 -17.31 -2.15
CA PHE A 414 -8.39 -18.28 -2.60
C PHE A 414 -9.70 -17.64 -3.10
N CYS A 415 -9.74 -16.32 -3.27
CA CYS A 415 -10.88 -15.57 -3.82
C CYS A 415 -12.21 -15.85 -3.10
N THR A 416 -12.20 -16.03 -1.78
CA THR A 416 -13.39 -16.45 -1.02
C THR A 416 -14.34 -15.31 -0.64
N PHE A 417 -13.89 -14.03 -0.70
CA PHE A 417 -14.74 -12.89 -0.32
C PHE A 417 -15.94 -12.74 -1.25
N PRO A 418 -17.18 -12.75 -0.69
CA PRO A 418 -18.39 -12.67 -1.48
C PRO A 418 -18.58 -11.25 -2.06
N ARG A 419 -19.21 -11.18 -3.26
CA ARG A 419 -19.58 -9.91 -3.94
C ARG A 419 -18.42 -8.97 -4.30
N ARG A 420 -17.16 -9.44 -4.17
CA ARG A 420 -15.95 -8.66 -4.44
C ARG A 420 -15.30 -8.95 -5.80
N ASN A 421 -16.03 -9.60 -6.72
CA ASN A 421 -15.56 -9.99 -8.04
C ASN A 421 -16.11 -9.10 -9.17
N SER A 422 -16.79 -8.00 -8.84
CA SER A 422 -17.37 -7.05 -9.78
C SER A 422 -17.53 -5.69 -9.12
N ARG A 423 -17.12 -4.62 -9.81
CA ARG A 423 -17.28 -3.22 -9.34
C ARG A 423 -18.67 -2.64 -9.64
N LYS A 424 -19.58 -3.39 -10.26
CA LYS A 424 -20.85 -2.84 -10.77
C LYS A 424 -21.95 -2.68 -9.72
N PHE A 425 -21.73 -3.06 -8.46
CA PHE A 425 -22.75 -3.13 -7.43
C PHE A 425 -22.26 -2.55 -6.10
N GLU A 426 -22.65 -3.17 -5.01
CA GLU A 426 -22.44 -2.78 -3.62
C GLU A 426 -21.00 -2.29 -3.28
N TYR A 427 -19.98 -2.84 -3.94
CA TYR A 427 -18.57 -2.49 -3.70
C TYR A 427 -17.93 -1.73 -4.86
N SER A 428 -18.72 -0.94 -5.62
CA SER A 428 -18.18 -0.10 -6.71
C SER A 428 -17.13 0.90 -6.26
N ASN A 429 -17.25 1.40 -5.01
CA ASN A 429 -16.34 2.34 -4.39
C ASN A 429 -15.24 1.67 -3.55
N TYR A 430 -15.04 0.37 -3.68
CA TYR A 430 -13.98 -0.36 -2.97
C TYR A 430 -13.02 -1.01 -3.98
N PRO A 431 -11.71 -1.05 -3.67
CA PRO A 431 -10.75 -1.77 -4.51
C PRO A 431 -11.03 -3.28 -4.47
N GLU A 432 -10.57 -3.99 -5.48
CA GLU A 432 -10.64 -5.45 -5.51
C GLU A 432 -9.72 -6.06 -4.46
N ILE A 433 -10.20 -7.10 -3.76
CA ILE A 433 -9.43 -7.84 -2.75
C ILE A 433 -9.12 -9.26 -3.18
N ASN A 434 -9.97 -9.91 -3.96
CA ASN A 434 -9.75 -11.28 -4.45
C ASN A 434 -8.65 -11.30 -5.52
N PHE A 435 -7.72 -12.26 -5.44
CA PHE A 435 -6.49 -12.26 -6.26
C PHE A 435 -6.65 -12.83 -7.67
N TYR A 436 -7.88 -13.07 -8.15
CA TYR A 436 -8.09 -13.69 -9.46
C TYR A 436 -7.38 -12.95 -10.62
N ARG A 437 -7.35 -11.60 -10.59
CA ARG A 437 -6.64 -10.83 -11.61
C ARG A 437 -5.12 -10.99 -11.55
N LEU A 438 -4.56 -11.33 -10.39
CA LEU A 438 -3.14 -11.60 -10.26
C LEU A 438 -2.74 -12.89 -10.96
N PHE A 439 -3.68 -13.84 -11.07
CA PHE A 439 -3.46 -15.14 -11.70
C PHE A 439 -3.52 -15.09 -13.24
N GLU A 440 -4.10 -14.03 -13.81
CA GLU A 440 -4.37 -13.88 -15.26
C GLU A 440 -3.14 -13.55 -16.10
N GLY A 441 -3.06 -14.11 -17.31
CA GLY A 441 -2.10 -13.77 -18.36
C GLY A 441 -0.67 -14.23 -18.09
N ALA A 442 0.23 -13.99 -19.06
CA ALA A 442 1.61 -14.45 -19.03
C ALA A 442 2.61 -13.34 -18.64
N SER A 443 2.19 -12.36 -17.87
CA SER A 443 3.04 -11.21 -17.48
C SER A 443 4.10 -11.60 -16.46
N THR A 444 5.38 -11.31 -16.76
CA THR A 444 6.51 -11.50 -15.84
C THR A 444 6.33 -10.67 -14.56
N ARG A 445 5.73 -9.48 -14.64
CA ARG A 445 5.39 -8.65 -13.47
C ARG A 445 4.50 -9.43 -12.49
N LYS A 446 3.46 -10.12 -12.98
CA LYS A 446 2.54 -10.89 -12.12
C LYS A 446 3.24 -12.10 -11.50
N ILE A 447 4.18 -12.71 -12.20
CA ILE A 447 4.99 -13.82 -11.67
C ILE A 447 5.86 -13.32 -10.52
N GLU A 448 6.55 -12.19 -10.68
CA GLU A 448 7.37 -11.62 -9.61
C GLU A 448 6.50 -11.17 -8.40
N LYS A 449 5.30 -10.63 -8.63
CA LYS A 449 4.33 -10.37 -7.56
C LYS A 449 3.94 -11.63 -6.81
N LEU A 450 3.65 -12.72 -7.53
CA LEU A 450 3.30 -14.00 -6.91
C LEU A 450 4.46 -14.56 -6.09
N LYS A 451 5.71 -14.48 -6.56
CA LYS A 451 6.89 -14.86 -5.78
C LYS A 451 6.97 -14.07 -4.48
N THR A 452 6.79 -12.75 -4.55
CA THR A 452 6.83 -11.86 -3.37
C THR A 452 5.74 -12.23 -2.36
N LEU A 453 4.51 -12.46 -2.82
CA LEU A 453 3.39 -12.84 -1.94
C LEU A 453 3.54 -14.26 -1.39
N LEU A 454 4.07 -15.22 -2.15
CA LEU A 454 4.35 -16.55 -1.64
C LEU A 454 5.48 -16.55 -0.59
N CYS A 455 6.47 -15.64 -0.70
CA CYS A 455 7.45 -15.40 0.36
C CYS A 455 6.75 -14.98 1.67
N TYR A 456 5.79 -14.05 1.62
CA TYR A 456 4.99 -13.66 2.77
C TYR A 456 4.23 -14.85 3.37
N PHE A 457 3.47 -15.60 2.57
CA PHE A 457 2.70 -16.73 3.05
C PHE A 457 3.59 -17.80 3.66
N ARG A 458 4.75 -18.09 3.04
CA ARG A 458 5.74 -18.99 3.63
C ARG A 458 6.14 -18.56 5.03
N ARG A 459 6.46 -17.26 5.21
CA ARG A 459 6.88 -16.70 6.50
C ARG A 459 5.80 -16.82 7.57
N VAL A 460 4.58 -16.36 7.29
CA VAL A 460 3.49 -16.32 8.29
C VAL A 460 2.90 -17.69 8.59
N THR A 461 3.09 -18.69 7.71
CA THR A 461 2.65 -20.07 7.94
C THR A 461 3.70 -20.92 8.66
N GLN A 462 4.99 -20.60 8.49
CA GLN A 462 6.08 -21.25 9.23
C GLN A 462 6.19 -20.73 10.67
N THR A 463 6.05 -19.43 10.84
CA THR A 463 6.18 -18.77 12.13
C THR A 463 4.98 -17.86 12.34
N LYS A 464 4.17 -18.17 13.35
CA LYS A 464 3.00 -17.35 13.71
C LYS A 464 3.45 -15.91 14.01
N PRO A 465 2.91 -14.90 13.29
CA PRO A 465 3.26 -13.52 13.55
C PRO A 465 2.63 -13.04 14.87
N LYS A 466 3.35 -12.17 15.59
CA LYS A 466 3.01 -11.75 16.96
C LYS A 466 2.65 -10.26 17.09
N GLY A 467 2.53 -9.53 15.99
CA GLY A 467 2.31 -8.09 16.00
C GLY A 467 0.87 -7.66 15.74
N LEU A 468 0.65 -6.36 15.94
CA LEU A 468 -0.58 -5.67 15.57
C LEU A 468 -0.31 -4.69 14.42
N VAL A 469 -1.35 -4.43 13.63
CA VAL A 469 -1.38 -3.36 12.61
C VAL A 469 -2.65 -2.55 12.80
N THR A 470 -2.50 -1.22 12.79
CA THR A 470 -3.62 -0.28 12.92
C THR A 470 -3.82 0.45 11.59
N PHE A 471 -5.03 0.43 11.07
CA PHE A 471 -5.47 1.16 9.89
C PHE A 471 -6.37 2.30 10.35
N THR A 472 -6.02 3.54 10.02
CA THR A 472 -6.76 4.73 10.42
C THR A 472 -7.17 5.51 9.19
N ARG A 473 -8.47 5.56 8.89
CA ARG A 473 -9.00 6.53 7.93
C ARG A 473 -9.13 7.87 8.64
N GLN A 474 -8.50 8.89 8.10
CA GLN A 474 -8.51 10.25 8.61
C GLN A 474 -9.16 11.18 7.61
N THR A 475 -10.11 12.01 8.08
CA THR A 475 -10.79 13.05 7.30
C THR A 475 -10.39 14.41 7.84
N LEU A 476 -9.94 15.30 6.98
CA LEU A 476 -9.62 16.68 7.30
C LEU A 476 -10.89 17.54 7.21
N ASN A 477 -11.45 17.94 8.34
CA ASN A 477 -12.67 18.74 8.39
C ASN A 477 -12.41 20.24 8.18
N GLN A 478 -11.26 20.72 8.63
CA GLN A 478 -10.87 22.12 8.55
C GLN A 478 -9.43 22.23 8.05
N PRO A 479 -9.23 22.53 6.75
CA PRO A 479 -7.89 22.78 6.22
C PRO A 479 -7.32 24.10 6.76
N PRO A 480 -5.99 24.28 6.74
CA PRO A 480 -5.36 25.56 7.03
C PRO A 480 -5.87 26.68 6.10
N ASN A 481 -5.86 27.90 6.61
CA ASN A 481 -5.96 29.04 5.72
C ASN A 481 -4.57 29.32 5.13
N TRP A 482 -4.34 28.78 3.94
CA TRP A 482 -3.04 28.81 3.28
C TRP A 482 -2.55 30.24 3.03
N GLU A 483 -3.42 31.15 2.58
CA GLU A 483 -3.07 32.51 2.22
C GLU A 483 -2.58 33.33 3.43
N SER A 484 -3.14 33.12 4.61
CA SER A 484 -2.80 33.84 5.84
C SER A 484 -1.70 33.21 6.67
N SER A 485 -1.14 32.06 6.24
CA SER A 485 -0.14 31.34 7.01
C SER A 485 1.16 32.14 7.17
N GLN A 486 1.65 32.20 8.43
CA GLN A 486 2.92 32.84 8.78
C GLN A 486 4.03 31.81 9.06
N ILE A 487 3.74 30.53 8.82
CA ILE A 487 4.69 29.44 9.02
C ILE A 487 5.76 29.48 7.94
N GLN A 488 7.02 29.25 8.31
CA GLN A 488 8.16 29.11 7.40
C GLN A 488 8.42 27.63 7.11
N LEU A 489 9.10 27.34 5.99
CA LEU A 489 9.49 25.97 5.65
C LEU A 489 10.38 25.37 6.75
N THR A 490 10.15 24.08 7.05
CA THR A 490 10.92 23.29 8.00
C THR A 490 12.22 22.79 7.37
N ARG A 491 13.02 22.06 8.13
CA ARG A 491 14.28 21.49 7.65
C ARG A 491 14.04 20.48 6.53
N LEU A 492 14.94 20.52 5.53
CA LEU A 492 14.93 19.64 4.39
C LEU A 492 16.22 18.79 4.37
N HIS A 493 16.07 17.46 4.25
CA HIS A 493 17.06 16.55 3.70
C HIS A 493 16.59 16.12 2.32
N ILE A 494 17.43 16.24 1.29
CA ILE A 494 17.08 15.79 -0.04
C ILE A 494 18.21 14.96 -0.63
N THR A 495 17.85 13.83 -1.23
CA THR A 495 18.80 12.84 -1.77
C THR A 495 18.35 12.30 -3.12
N CYS A 496 19.30 12.01 -4.00
CA CYS A 496 19.02 11.27 -5.23
C CYS A 496 19.24 9.74 -5.06
N GLU A 497 19.76 9.29 -3.94
CA GLU A 497 19.98 7.88 -3.61
C GLU A 497 19.04 7.42 -2.50
N GLY A 498 18.92 6.08 -2.36
CA GLY A 498 18.09 5.45 -1.33
C GLY A 498 16.59 5.44 -1.64
N THR A 499 15.80 4.94 -0.68
CA THR A 499 14.35 4.77 -0.80
C THR A 499 13.63 5.22 0.46
N ILE A 500 12.32 5.49 0.32
CA ILE A 500 11.46 5.88 1.44
C ILE A 500 11.45 4.81 2.54
N GLU A 501 11.40 3.54 2.15
CA GLU A 501 11.32 2.41 3.08
C GLU A 501 12.64 2.12 3.79
N SER A 502 13.80 2.38 3.15
CA SER A 502 15.12 2.11 3.72
C SER A 502 15.61 3.25 4.60
N GLU A 503 15.92 4.40 3.99
CA GLU A 503 16.52 5.55 4.70
C GLU A 503 15.47 6.33 5.50
N GLY A 504 14.19 6.26 5.07
CA GLY A 504 13.06 6.87 5.77
C GLY A 504 12.47 6.01 6.90
N TYR A 505 13.15 4.95 7.35
CA TYR A 505 12.63 4.11 8.45
C TYR A 505 12.36 4.95 9.70
N GLY A 506 11.28 4.63 10.43
CA GLY A 506 10.86 5.38 11.62
C GLY A 506 10.28 6.77 11.34
N MET A 507 10.27 7.23 10.09
CA MET A 507 9.58 8.44 9.65
C MET A 507 8.15 8.14 9.20
N LEU A 508 7.36 9.19 8.97
CA LEU A 508 6.07 9.07 8.29
C LEU A 508 6.34 8.87 6.78
N GLN A 509 6.16 7.66 6.31
CA GLN A 509 6.48 7.23 4.95
C GLN A 509 5.28 7.44 4.02
N VAL A 510 5.46 8.25 2.98
CA VAL A 510 4.38 8.53 2.03
C VAL A 510 4.25 7.40 1.02
N ASP A 511 3.05 6.84 0.94
CA ASP A 511 2.59 5.99 -0.13
C ASP A 511 1.92 6.86 -1.21
N PHE A 512 2.43 6.81 -2.44
CA PHE A 512 1.91 7.58 -3.59
C PHE A 512 0.65 6.91 -4.14
N ALA A 513 -0.37 6.92 -3.30
CA ALA A 513 -1.54 6.09 -3.44
C ALA A 513 -2.44 6.44 -4.63
N ASN A 514 -3.16 5.43 -5.10
CA ASN A 514 -4.41 5.62 -5.82
C ASN A 514 -5.55 5.88 -4.82
N ARG A 515 -6.61 6.60 -5.22
CA ARG A 515 -7.80 6.76 -4.37
C ARG A 515 -8.40 5.41 -3.94
N PHE A 516 -8.27 4.38 -4.76
CA PHE A 516 -8.50 2.97 -4.42
C PHE A 516 -7.19 2.38 -3.90
N VAL A 517 -6.97 2.50 -2.60
CA VAL A 517 -5.70 2.18 -1.93
C VAL A 517 -5.13 0.83 -2.38
N GLY A 518 -3.82 0.81 -2.66
CA GLY A 518 -3.09 -0.34 -3.19
C GLY A 518 -3.14 -0.45 -4.72
N GLY A 519 -3.74 0.55 -5.42
CA GLY A 519 -3.69 0.67 -6.87
C GLY A 519 -3.93 -0.62 -7.62
N GLY A 520 -3.04 -0.96 -8.53
CA GLY A 520 -3.03 -2.18 -9.34
C GLY A 520 -2.29 -3.38 -8.73
N VAL A 521 -2.10 -3.45 -7.40
CA VAL A 521 -1.32 -4.53 -6.75
C VAL A 521 -1.85 -5.93 -7.06
N THR A 522 -3.17 -6.11 -7.16
CA THR A 522 -3.80 -7.37 -7.56
C THR A 522 -3.93 -7.53 -9.08
N GLY A 523 -3.46 -6.57 -9.88
CA GLY A 523 -3.50 -6.56 -11.33
C GLY A 523 -2.12 -6.31 -11.95
N HIS A 524 -2.04 -5.37 -12.91
CA HIS A 524 -0.82 -5.07 -13.67
C HIS A 524 0.07 -3.98 -13.05
N GLY A 525 -0.47 -3.07 -12.19
CA GLY A 525 0.27 -1.97 -11.59
C GLY A 525 1.48 -2.46 -10.80
N LEU A 526 2.64 -1.79 -10.95
CA LEU A 526 3.89 -2.16 -10.28
C LEU A 526 4.82 -0.95 -10.19
N VAL A 527 4.29 0.15 -9.64
CA VAL A 527 5.03 1.36 -9.32
C VAL A 527 5.17 1.50 -7.79
N GLN A 528 5.47 2.66 -7.26
CA GLN A 528 5.85 2.84 -5.85
C GLN A 528 4.80 2.27 -4.87
N GLU A 529 3.50 2.54 -5.07
CA GLU A 529 2.42 2.02 -4.21
C GLU A 529 2.36 0.49 -4.25
N GLU A 530 2.32 -0.09 -5.45
CA GLU A 530 2.20 -1.54 -5.58
C GLU A 530 3.43 -2.26 -5.05
N ILE A 531 4.63 -1.73 -5.27
CA ILE A 531 5.88 -2.28 -4.71
C ILE A 531 5.81 -2.24 -3.19
N ARG A 532 5.38 -1.12 -2.58
CA ARG A 532 5.21 -1.01 -1.14
C ARG A 532 4.24 -2.05 -0.59
N PHE A 533 3.10 -2.23 -1.24
CA PHE A 533 2.09 -3.23 -0.87
C PHE A 533 2.57 -4.67 -1.06
N LEU A 534 3.50 -4.91 -1.98
CA LEU A 534 4.10 -6.24 -2.18
C LEU A 534 5.14 -6.59 -1.12
N ILE A 535 6.03 -5.66 -0.78
CA ILE A 535 7.07 -5.92 0.23
C ILE A 535 6.52 -5.89 1.66
N ASN A 536 5.41 -5.17 1.90
CA ASN A 536 4.61 -5.15 3.12
C ASN A 536 3.19 -5.68 2.83
N PRO A 537 2.99 -6.99 2.59
CA PRO A 537 1.71 -7.52 2.08
C PRO A 537 0.52 -7.30 3.01
N GLU A 538 0.76 -7.03 4.30
CA GLU A 538 -0.28 -6.67 5.27
C GLU A 538 -1.07 -5.42 4.87
N LEU A 539 -0.46 -4.53 4.07
CA LEU A 539 -1.14 -3.35 3.52
C LEU A 539 -2.31 -3.74 2.60
N ILE A 540 -2.20 -4.87 1.88
CA ILE A 540 -3.22 -5.31 0.92
C ILE A 540 -4.56 -5.55 1.59
N VAL A 541 -4.60 -5.95 2.88
CA VAL A 541 -5.86 -6.18 3.58
C VAL A 541 -6.72 -4.92 3.70
N SER A 542 -6.10 -3.72 3.66
CA SER A 542 -6.84 -2.44 3.66
C SER A 542 -7.85 -2.34 2.52
N ARG A 543 -7.60 -3.01 1.39
CA ARG A 543 -8.49 -3.07 0.23
C ARG A 543 -9.83 -3.78 0.53
N LEU A 544 -9.87 -4.58 1.60
CA LEU A 544 -11.07 -5.27 2.03
C LEU A 544 -12.11 -4.32 2.62
N PHE A 545 -11.66 -3.33 3.38
CA PHE A 545 -12.53 -2.50 4.21
C PHE A 545 -12.42 -0.99 3.94
N THR A 546 -11.45 -0.50 3.15
CA THR A 546 -11.30 0.93 2.90
C THR A 546 -12.03 1.34 1.61
N GLU A 547 -13.03 2.20 1.76
CA GLU A 547 -13.69 2.87 0.63
C GLU A 547 -12.72 3.85 -0.05
N ALA A 548 -12.91 4.12 -1.34
CA ALA A 548 -12.11 5.08 -2.10
C ALA A 548 -11.92 6.39 -1.32
N LEU A 549 -10.69 6.93 -1.32
CA LEU A 549 -10.37 8.14 -0.59
C LEU A 549 -10.98 9.36 -1.28
N GLU A 550 -11.59 10.25 -0.49
CA GLU A 550 -12.08 11.54 -0.93
C GLU A 550 -10.96 12.59 -0.88
N HIS A 551 -11.22 13.76 -1.49
CA HIS A 551 -10.24 14.85 -1.65
C HIS A 551 -9.56 15.31 -0.35
N ASN A 552 -10.21 15.14 0.79
CA ASN A 552 -9.78 15.57 2.12
C ASN A 552 -9.48 14.41 3.07
N GLU A 553 -9.16 13.22 2.54
CA GLU A 553 -8.95 12.01 3.33
C GLU A 553 -7.61 11.36 3.04
N CYS A 554 -7.11 10.60 4.00
CA CYS A 554 -5.96 9.70 3.86
C CYS A 554 -6.18 8.41 4.63
N LEU A 555 -5.37 7.39 4.34
CA LEU A 555 -5.28 6.18 5.16
C LEU A 555 -3.89 6.10 5.79
N ILE A 556 -3.85 6.05 7.13
CA ILE A 556 -2.61 5.88 7.90
C ILE A 556 -2.53 4.44 8.35
N ILE A 557 -1.40 3.79 8.12
CA ILE A 557 -1.17 2.39 8.48
C ILE A 557 0.06 2.32 9.36
N THR A 558 -0.14 1.86 10.61
CA THR A 558 0.95 1.76 11.60
C THR A 558 1.14 0.31 12.00
N GLY A 559 2.37 -0.18 11.93
CA GLY A 559 2.74 -1.50 12.44
C GLY A 559 2.98 -2.57 11.39
N SER A 560 2.85 -2.27 10.10
CA SER A 560 3.12 -3.21 9.02
C SER A 560 4.59 -3.63 8.98
N GLU A 561 4.83 -4.94 8.76
CA GLU A 561 6.17 -5.55 8.66
C GLU A 561 6.58 -5.72 7.19
N GLN A 562 7.85 -5.48 6.90
CA GLN A 562 8.43 -5.79 5.60
C GLN A 562 8.87 -7.25 5.55
N TYR A 563 8.50 -7.97 4.48
CA TYR A 563 8.75 -9.42 4.34
C TYR A 563 9.72 -9.76 3.22
N SER A 564 9.95 -8.86 2.28
CA SER A 564 10.75 -9.13 1.09
C SER A 564 11.68 -7.98 0.74
N LYS A 565 12.84 -8.30 0.15
CA LYS A 565 13.67 -7.39 -0.61
C LYS A 565 13.34 -7.51 -2.09
N TYR A 566 13.49 -6.42 -2.79
CA TYR A 566 13.27 -6.32 -4.22
C TYR A 566 14.39 -5.56 -4.91
N SER A 567 14.42 -5.62 -6.22
CA SER A 567 15.25 -4.78 -7.08
C SER A 567 14.45 -4.32 -8.29
N GLY A 568 14.88 -3.21 -8.90
CA GLY A 568 14.21 -2.67 -10.07
C GLY A 568 12.91 -1.92 -9.76
N TYR A 569 12.23 -1.49 -10.83
CA TYR A 569 10.99 -0.70 -10.77
C TYR A 569 10.15 -1.00 -12.01
N ALA A 570 8.83 -1.02 -11.90
CA ALA A 570 7.91 -1.31 -12.99
C ALA A 570 8.29 -2.61 -13.74
N GLU A 571 8.67 -2.56 -15.01
CA GLU A 571 9.02 -3.74 -15.82
C GLU A 571 10.27 -4.47 -15.31
N SER A 572 11.17 -3.78 -14.62
CA SER A 572 12.41 -4.37 -14.09
C SER A 572 12.28 -4.90 -12.66
N TYR A 573 11.10 -4.77 -12.04
CA TYR A 573 10.88 -5.29 -10.68
C TYR A 573 11.16 -6.78 -10.60
N LYS A 574 11.92 -7.16 -9.56
CA LYS A 574 12.22 -8.57 -9.22
C LYS A 574 12.20 -8.76 -7.73
N TRP A 575 11.56 -9.83 -7.29
CA TRP A 575 11.76 -10.34 -5.94
C TRP A 575 13.20 -10.83 -5.80
N VAL A 576 13.87 -10.45 -4.71
CA VAL A 576 15.27 -10.84 -4.47
C VAL A 576 15.36 -11.93 -3.41
N GLU A 577 14.89 -11.62 -2.20
CA GLU A 577 14.96 -12.54 -1.06
C GLU A 577 13.97 -12.20 0.04
N SER A 578 13.80 -13.12 0.98
CA SER A 578 13.05 -12.87 2.22
C SER A 578 13.80 -11.85 3.08
N TYR A 579 13.07 -10.88 3.63
CA TYR A 579 13.61 -9.85 4.49
C TYR A 579 13.15 -10.05 5.94
N LYS A 580 14.08 -9.97 6.89
CA LYS A 580 13.78 -9.95 8.32
C LYS A 580 13.71 -8.50 8.77
N ASP A 581 12.52 -8.03 9.03
CA ASP A 581 12.29 -6.68 9.55
C ASP A 581 12.68 -6.61 11.02
N GLU A 582 13.69 -5.79 11.32
CA GLU A 582 14.19 -5.57 12.69
C GLU A 582 13.70 -4.25 13.30
N THR A 583 12.79 -3.54 12.62
CA THR A 583 12.17 -2.32 13.15
C THR A 583 11.58 -2.59 14.53
N PRO A 584 11.90 -1.77 15.56
CA PRO A 584 11.34 -1.94 16.89
C PRO A 584 9.82 -1.97 16.91
N ARG A 585 9.24 -2.56 17.94
CA ARG A 585 7.81 -2.52 18.19
C ARG A 585 7.48 -1.48 19.29
N ASP A 586 6.32 -0.86 19.15
CA ASP A 586 5.76 0.04 20.15
C ASP A 586 5.06 -0.74 21.28
N ASP A 587 4.51 0.00 22.28
CA ASP A 587 3.78 -0.59 23.41
C ASP A 587 2.53 -1.39 23.00
N TRP A 588 2.03 -1.21 21.78
CA TRP A 588 0.93 -2.00 21.21
C TRP A 588 1.41 -3.18 20.37
N GLN A 589 2.70 -3.50 20.44
CA GLN A 589 3.31 -4.56 19.64
C GLN A 589 3.25 -4.32 18.10
N ARG A 590 3.11 -3.06 17.66
CA ARG A 590 3.18 -2.66 16.26
C ARG A 590 4.63 -2.32 15.90
N ARG A 591 5.09 -2.67 14.70
CA ARG A 591 6.36 -2.13 14.18
C ARG A 591 6.30 -0.59 14.18
N CYS A 592 7.40 0.07 14.53
CA CYS A 592 7.54 1.52 14.43
C CYS A 592 7.66 1.98 12.97
N THR A 593 6.75 1.49 12.14
CA THR A 593 6.59 1.80 10.72
C THR A 593 5.25 2.48 10.56
N GLU A 594 5.25 3.74 10.12
CA GLU A 594 4.04 4.52 9.85
C GLU A 594 4.01 4.89 8.38
N ILE A 595 2.99 4.44 7.66
CA ILE A 595 2.78 4.67 6.23
C ILE A 595 1.51 5.51 6.07
N VAL A 596 1.56 6.51 5.19
CA VAL A 596 0.39 7.33 4.87
C VAL A 596 0.09 7.29 3.37
N ALA A 597 -1.06 6.74 3.03
CA ALA A 597 -1.57 6.70 1.67
C ALA A 597 -2.33 8.00 1.36
N ILE A 598 -1.81 8.78 0.41
CA ILE A 598 -2.39 10.01 -0.12
C ILE A 598 -2.42 9.95 -1.64
N ASP A 599 -3.61 10.13 -2.24
CA ASP A 599 -3.77 10.14 -3.68
C ASP A 599 -3.58 11.54 -4.27
N ALA A 600 -2.80 11.62 -5.37
CA ALA A 600 -2.59 12.84 -6.13
C ALA A 600 -3.65 13.01 -7.21
N LEU A 601 -3.84 14.24 -7.69
CA LEU A 601 -4.63 14.52 -8.88
C LEU A 601 -3.89 14.05 -10.14
N ARG A 602 -4.66 13.49 -11.07
CA ARG A 602 -4.17 13.20 -12.42
C ARG A 602 -4.46 14.38 -13.33
N TYR A 603 -3.44 14.86 -14.04
CA TYR A 603 -3.53 15.96 -14.97
C TYR A 603 -3.49 15.46 -16.41
N ARG A 604 -4.43 15.93 -17.23
CA ARG A 604 -4.45 15.66 -18.69
C ARG A 604 -3.55 16.63 -19.45
N HIS A 605 -3.48 17.86 -18.94
CA HIS A 605 -2.68 18.95 -19.51
C HIS A 605 -1.79 19.56 -18.44
N PHE A 606 -0.54 19.87 -18.78
CA PHE A 606 0.46 20.39 -17.87
C PHE A 606 -0.01 21.62 -17.07
N LEU A 607 -0.73 22.54 -17.71
CA LEU A 607 -1.19 23.79 -17.08
C LEU A 607 -2.30 23.59 -16.04
N GLU A 608 -3.04 22.49 -16.08
CA GLU A 608 -4.14 22.21 -15.14
C GLU A 608 -3.69 22.20 -13.69
N GLN A 609 -2.46 21.77 -13.43
CA GLN A 609 -1.93 21.64 -12.07
C GLN A 609 -1.69 22.97 -11.37
N PHE A 610 -1.61 24.08 -12.13
CA PHE A 610 -1.41 25.43 -11.59
C PHE A 610 -2.72 26.16 -11.29
N LEU A 611 -3.87 25.57 -11.60
CA LEU A 611 -5.16 26.10 -11.19
C LEU A 611 -5.23 26.20 -9.66
N PRO A 612 -5.65 27.36 -9.09
CA PRO A 612 -5.67 27.56 -7.63
C PRO A 612 -6.41 26.48 -6.86
N GLU A 613 -7.55 26.02 -7.35
CA GLU A 613 -8.33 24.94 -6.72
C GLU A 613 -7.60 23.58 -6.76
N LYS A 614 -6.76 23.33 -7.77
CA LYS A 614 -5.96 22.10 -7.84
C LYS A 614 -4.79 22.15 -6.86
N ILE A 615 -4.10 23.28 -6.78
CA ILE A 615 -3.03 23.50 -5.81
C ILE A 615 -3.56 23.37 -4.39
N THR A 616 -4.68 24.04 -4.08
CA THR A 616 -5.33 23.96 -2.75
C THR A 616 -5.72 22.52 -2.40
N ARG A 617 -6.26 21.76 -3.37
CA ARG A 617 -6.60 20.35 -3.14
C ARG A 617 -5.37 19.53 -2.81
N GLU A 618 -4.27 19.70 -3.54
CA GLU A 618 -3.03 18.95 -3.29
C GLU A 618 -2.40 19.32 -1.94
N LEU A 619 -2.39 20.60 -1.58
CA LEU A 619 -1.97 21.08 -0.25
C LEU A 619 -2.82 20.46 0.86
N ASN A 620 -4.14 20.49 0.73
CA ASN A 620 -5.06 19.90 1.71
C ASN A 620 -4.88 18.40 1.84
N LYS A 621 -4.63 17.68 0.74
CA LYS A 621 -4.40 16.24 0.73
C LYS A 621 -3.09 15.89 1.43
N ALA A 622 -1.99 16.56 1.12
CA ALA A 622 -0.71 16.34 1.76
C ALA A 622 -0.78 16.70 3.26
N TYR A 623 -1.39 17.84 3.59
CA TYR A 623 -1.60 18.24 4.98
C TYR A 623 -2.47 17.23 5.75
N CYS A 624 -3.56 16.73 5.17
CA CYS A 624 -4.37 15.68 5.77
C CYS A 624 -3.52 14.47 6.16
N GLY A 625 -2.60 14.07 5.30
CA GLY A 625 -1.69 12.95 5.58
C GLY A 625 -0.66 13.23 6.68
N PHE A 626 -0.15 14.46 6.73
CA PHE A 626 0.97 14.82 7.62
C PHE A 626 0.52 15.29 8.99
N TYR A 627 -0.67 15.87 9.10
CA TYR A 627 -1.22 16.39 10.34
C TYR A 627 -1.63 15.30 11.32
N ARG A 628 -1.39 15.54 12.61
CA ARG A 628 -1.88 14.71 13.72
C ARG A 628 -2.53 15.62 14.78
N ASN A 629 -3.80 15.33 15.05
CA ASN A 629 -4.58 16.12 16.01
C ASN A 629 -3.93 16.09 17.41
N ASN A 630 -3.78 17.28 18.01
CA ASN A 630 -3.26 17.49 19.37
C ASN A 630 -1.85 16.90 19.63
N ALA A 631 -1.07 16.57 18.61
CA ALA A 631 0.29 16.11 18.80
C ALA A 631 1.23 17.30 19.04
N ASN A 632 2.12 17.16 20.03
CA ASN A 632 3.21 18.11 20.18
C ASN A 632 4.22 17.92 19.07
N VAL A 633 4.63 18.99 18.41
CA VAL A 633 5.60 18.99 17.29
C VAL A 633 6.87 18.21 17.62
N LYS A 634 7.34 18.27 18.88
CA LYS A 634 8.52 17.53 19.34
C LYS A 634 8.37 16.00 19.27
N HIS A 635 7.13 15.52 19.20
CA HIS A 635 6.81 14.09 19.16
C HIS A 635 6.44 13.62 17.73
N LEU A 636 6.53 14.50 16.75
CA LEU A 636 6.26 14.16 15.36
C LEU A 636 7.55 13.72 14.66
N SER A 637 7.50 12.56 14.01
CA SER A 637 8.56 12.12 13.10
C SER A 637 8.59 12.98 11.84
N ALA A 638 9.74 13.07 11.17
CA ALA A 638 9.84 13.68 9.86
C ALA A 638 8.98 12.93 8.82
N VAL A 639 8.68 13.59 7.70
CA VAL A 639 8.01 12.99 6.55
C VAL A 639 9.08 12.48 5.58
N ALA A 640 9.04 11.20 5.22
CA ALA A 640 9.83 10.61 4.14
C ALA A 640 8.96 10.52 2.89
N THR A 641 9.31 11.28 1.84
CA THR A 641 8.51 11.41 0.62
C THR A 641 9.39 11.57 -0.63
N GLY A 642 8.80 11.89 -1.78
CA GLY A 642 9.49 12.10 -3.05
C GLY A 642 8.56 12.61 -4.14
N ASN A 643 8.67 12.11 -5.36
CA ASN A 643 7.98 12.60 -6.55
C ASN A 643 6.48 12.22 -6.58
N TRP A 644 5.73 12.56 -5.52
CA TRP A 644 4.32 12.24 -5.36
C TRP A 644 3.45 12.79 -6.49
N GLY A 645 2.79 11.87 -7.23
CA GLY A 645 1.93 12.21 -8.35
C GLY A 645 2.64 12.64 -9.64
N CYS A 646 3.99 12.52 -9.71
CA CYS A 646 4.77 13.00 -10.85
C CYS A 646 5.02 11.96 -11.95
N GLY A 647 4.66 10.68 -11.73
CA GLY A 647 4.73 9.62 -12.74
C GLY A 647 3.53 9.65 -13.67
N ALA A 648 2.76 8.56 -13.71
CA ALA A 648 1.58 8.38 -14.58
C ALA A 648 0.49 9.47 -14.40
N PHE A 649 0.53 10.22 -13.30
CA PHE A 649 -0.43 11.30 -13.02
C PHE A 649 -0.01 12.67 -13.58
N GLY A 650 1.21 12.81 -14.11
CA GLY A 650 1.67 13.97 -14.89
C GLY A 650 1.93 15.22 -14.07
N GLY A 651 2.17 15.10 -12.76
CA GLY A 651 2.52 16.23 -11.89
C GLY A 651 3.93 16.77 -12.17
N ASP A 652 4.13 18.06 -12.01
CA ASP A 652 5.45 18.72 -12.05
C ASP A 652 6.20 18.48 -10.74
N THR A 653 7.42 17.95 -10.82
CA THR A 653 8.21 17.55 -9.64
C THR A 653 8.56 18.74 -8.75
N ARG A 654 8.84 19.90 -9.31
CA ARG A 654 9.21 21.11 -8.57
C ARG A 654 8.02 21.72 -7.83
N LEU A 655 6.84 21.79 -8.48
CA LEU A 655 5.59 22.18 -7.84
C LEU A 655 5.22 21.21 -6.71
N LYS A 656 5.30 19.90 -6.96
CA LYS A 656 4.95 18.88 -5.97
C LYS A 656 5.90 18.86 -4.78
N ALA A 657 7.17 19.18 -4.97
CA ALA A 657 8.12 19.33 -3.87
C ALA A 657 7.71 20.50 -2.96
N LEU A 658 7.41 21.70 -3.53
CA LEU A 658 6.95 22.86 -2.76
C LEU A 658 5.64 22.55 -2.01
N ILE A 659 4.64 21.96 -2.67
CA ILE A 659 3.36 21.60 -2.03
C ILE A 659 3.58 20.71 -0.80
N GLN A 660 4.44 19.71 -0.92
CA GLN A 660 4.71 18.79 0.19
C GLN A 660 5.50 19.47 1.32
N MET A 661 6.48 20.31 1.00
CA MET A 661 7.22 21.08 2.00
C MET A 661 6.32 22.08 2.74
N MET A 662 5.42 22.80 2.04
CA MET A 662 4.44 23.70 2.65
C MET A 662 3.49 22.94 3.58
N ALA A 663 2.95 21.79 3.13
CA ALA A 663 2.06 20.98 3.93
C ALA A 663 2.76 20.38 5.16
N ALA A 664 4.02 19.99 5.03
CA ALA A 664 4.82 19.48 6.15
C ALA A 664 5.13 20.58 7.16
N ALA A 665 5.44 21.79 6.70
CA ALA A 665 5.68 22.95 7.55
C ALA A 665 4.44 23.29 8.40
N GLU A 666 3.26 23.36 7.79
CA GLU A 666 1.98 23.56 8.51
C GLU A 666 1.66 22.42 9.49
N ALA A 667 2.08 21.19 9.18
CA ALA A 667 1.95 20.06 10.08
C ALA A 667 3.06 19.99 11.15
N GLY A 668 4.06 20.88 11.11
CA GLY A 668 5.19 20.92 12.04
C GLY A 668 6.18 19.76 11.87
N ARG A 669 6.39 19.27 10.66
CA ARG A 669 7.29 18.14 10.35
C ARG A 669 8.42 18.55 9.43
N ASP A 670 9.63 18.03 9.67
CA ASP A 670 10.75 18.08 8.74
C ASP A 670 10.50 17.14 7.56
N VAL A 671 11.24 17.33 6.45
CA VAL A 671 11.05 16.57 5.21
C VAL A 671 12.36 15.89 4.79
N ALA A 672 12.32 14.56 4.62
CA ALA A 672 13.31 13.77 3.89
C ALA A 672 12.74 13.45 2.51
N TYR A 673 13.32 14.06 1.46
CA TYR A 673 12.84 13.97 0.09
C TYR A 673 13.76 13.12 -0.78
N PHE A 674 13.21 12.12 -1.45
CA PHE A 674 13.92 11.17 -2.32
C PHE A 674 13.56 11.48 -3.78
N THR A 675 14.57 11.80 -4.62
CA THR A 675 14.36 12.13 -6.04
C THR A 675 14.54 10.93 -6.98
N PHE A 676 14.91 9.75 -6.43
CA PHE A 676 15.04 8.48 -7.15
C PHE A 676 15.95 8.57 -8.39
N GLY A 677 17.17 9.05 -8.21
CA GLY A 677 18.20 9.16 -9.25
C GLY A 677 18.25 10.51 -9.98
N ASP A 678 17.30 11.42 -9.74
CA ASP A 678 17.31 12.76 -10.35
C ASP A 678 18.14 13.74 -9.52
N ALA A 679 19.46 13.78 -9.80
CA ALA A 679 20.41 14.68 -9.14
C ALA A 679 20.17 16.17 -9.47
N GLN A 680 19.58 16.46 -10.64
CA GLN A 680 19.28 17.85 -11.00
C GLN A 680 18.08 18.36 -10.20
N LEU A 681 17.03 17.57 -10.08
CA LEU A 681 15.89 17.88 -9.21
C LEU A 681 16.31 18.07 -7.75
N MET A 682 17.23 17.23 -7.26
CA MET A 682 17.78 17.36 -5.91
C MET A 682 18.40 18.74 -5.69
N LYS A 683 19.21 19.22 -6.64
CA LYS A 683 19.81 20.56 -6.58
C LYS A 683 18.78 21.67 -6.67
N ASP A 684 17.90 21.61 -7.67
CA ASP A 684 16.92 22.65 -7.90
C ASP A 684 16.00 22.86 -6.67
N VAL A 685 15.55 21.75 -6.06
CA VAL A 685 14.69 21.80 -4.87
C VAL A 685 15.47 22.29 -3.65
N HIS A 686 16.71 21.85 -3.46
CA HIS A 686 17.56 22.32 -2.37
C HIS A 686 17.86 23.83 -2.48
N GLU A 687 18.24 24.30 -3.66
CA GLU A 687 18.53 25.72 -3.92
C GLU A 687 17.28 26.58 -3.66
N MET A 688 16.11 26.13 -4.13
CA MET A 688 14.85 26.82 -3.88
C MET A 688 14.52 26.86 -2.38
N HIS A 689 14.63 25.73 -1.67
CA HIS A 689 14.39 25.66 -0.23
C HIS A 689 15.31 26.61 0.54
N THR A 690 16.62 26.61 0.23
CA THR A 690 17.62 27.50 0.86
C THR A 690 17.29 28.97 0.58
N PHE A 691 16.99 29.31 -0.67
CA PHE A 691 16.61 30.66 -1.09
C PHE A 691 15.37 31.19 -0.33
N LEU A 692 14.35 30.36 -0.15
CA LEU A 692 13.12 30.72 0.56
C LEU A 692 13.34 30.85 2.07
N THR A 693 14.10 29.95 2.68
CA THR A 693 14.37 29.97 4.12
C THR A 693 15.28 31.13 4.52
N GLU A 694 16.32 31.42 3.75
CA GLU A 694 17.19 32.60 3.98
C GLU A 694 16.41 33.93 3.94
N ARG A 695 15.36 34.00 3.11
CA ARG A 695 14.51 35.17 2.98
C ARG A 695 13.26 35.17 3.86
N GLN A 696 13.16 34.11 4.72
CA GLN A 696 12.05 33.96 5.67
C GLN A 696 10.67 33.98 4.98
N VAL A 697 10.58 33.48 3.75
CA VAL A 697 9.33 33.41 2.99
C VAL A 697 8.36 32.45 3.69
N THR A 698 7.15 32.91 3.96
CA THR A 698 6.12 32.12 4.63
C THR A 698 5.33 31.26 3.64
N VAL A 699 4.66 30.22 4.16
CA VAL A 699 3.74 29.38 3.41
C VAL A 699 2.65 30.23 2.73
N GLY A 700 2.14 31.26 3.43
CA GLY A 700 1.13 32.17 2.86
C GLY A 700 1.66 32.97 1.68
N GLN A 701 2.87 33.48 1.78
CA GLN A 701 3.51 34.18 0.68
C GLN A 701 3.75 33.29 -0.53
N LEU A 702 4.18 32.03 -0.30
CA LEU A 702 4.33 31.03 -1.38
C LEU A 702 2.98 30.69 -2.05
N TYR A 703 1.92 30.57 -1.25
CA TYR A 703 0.59 30.31 -1.78
C TYR A 703 0.12 31.44 -2.71
N VAL A 704 0.32 32.69 -2.31
CA VAL A 704 0.03 33.88 -3.14
C VAL A 704 0.90 33.91 -4.41
N LEU A 705 2.17 33.50 -4.33
CA LEU A 705 3.05 33.42 -5.51
C LEU A 705 2.57 32.37 -6.52
N PHE A 706 1.95 31.26 -6.08
CA PHE A 706 1.35 30.28 -6.99
C PHE A 706 0.16 30.88 -7.75
N ASP A 707 -0.71 31.65 -7.05
CA ASP A 707 -1.81 32.34 -7.70
C ASP A 707 -1.32 33.40 -8.73
N HIS A 708 -0.28 34.17 -8.38
CA HIS A 708 0.35 35.12 -9.30
C HIS A 708 0.97 34.36 -10.51
N TYR A 709 1.65 33.25 -10.30
CA TYR A 709 2.21 32.43 -11.40
C TYR A 709 1.12 31.95 -12.35
N PHE A 710 0.01 31.48 -11.81
CA PHE A 710 -1.12 31.07 -12.63
C PHE A 710 -1.66 32.23 -13.45
N ASN A 711 -1.94 33.40 -12.83
CA ASN A 711 -2.55 34.55 -13.48
C ASN A 711 -1.63 35.19 -14.53
N GLU A 712 -0.31 35.32 -14.23
CA GLU A 712 0.64 36.00 -15.10
C GLU A 712 1.20 35.09 -16.20
N MET A 713 1.47 33.80 -15.89
CA MET A 713 2.20 32.89 -16.79
C MET A 713 1.35 31.80 -17.42
N CYS A 714 0.36 31.24 -16.68
CA CYS A 714 -0.38 30.07 -17.13
C CYS A 714 -1.69 30.39 -17.82
N LYS A 715 -2.47 31.35 -17.31
CA LYS A 715 -3.86 31.61 -17.71
C LYS A 715 -4.01 31.97 -19.21
N ASN A 716 -3.07 32.69 -19.76
CA ASN A 716 -3.05 33.09 -21.16
C ASN A 716 -1.92 32.40 -21.96
N CYS A 717 -1.40 31.30 -21.45
CA CYS A 717 -0.35 30.56 -22.13
C CYS A 717 -0.93 29.79 -23.33
N HIS A 718 -0.46 30.12 -24.54
CA HIS A 718 -0.87 29.46 -25.77
C HIS A 718 -0.02 28.21 -26.10
N THR A 719 1.01 27.94 -25.31
CA THR A 719 1.89 26.78 -25.45
C THR A 719 1.56 25.72 -24.40
N SER A 720 2.08 24.51 -24.56
CA SER A 720 1.88 23.43 -23.57
C SER A 720 2.52 23.71 -22.22
N ARG A 721 3.51 24.63 -22.18
CA ARG A 721 4.21 25.04 -20.94
C ARG A 721 4.52 26.54 -20.99
N PRO A 722 4.52 27.25 -19.84
CA PRO A 722 4.98 28.61 -19.75
C PRO A 722 6.45 28.75 -20.15
N VAL A 723 6.83 29.91 -20.67
CA VAL A 723 8.23 30.22 -21.04
C VAL A 723 9.10 30.34 -19.79
N ILE A 724 8.55 30.95 -18.73
CA ILE A 724 9.23 31.10 -17.44
C ILE A 724 8.74 29.94 -16.52
N SER A 725 9.64 29.17 -15.97
CA SER A 725 9.31 28.11 -15.02
C SER A 725 8.81 28.68 -13.68
N LEU A 726 8.12 27.85 -12.88
CA LEU A 726 7.65 28.23 -11.55
C LEU A 726 8.81 28.73 -10.67
N TYR A 727 9.95 28.04 -10.68
CA TYR A 727 11.10 28.40 -9.84
C TYR A 727 11.73 29.71 -10.29
N GLU A 728 11.96 29.92 -11.58
CA GLU A 728 12.44 31.20 -12.12
C GLU A 728 11.51 32.36 -11.76
N PHE A 729 10.20 32.16 -11.83
CA PHE A 729 9.21 33.14 -11.42
C PHE A 729 9.33 33.47 -9.93
N ILE A 730 9.41 32.47 -9.05
CA ILE A 730 9.57 32.69 -7.62
C ILE A 730 10.87 33.43 -7.33
N TYR A 731 11.99 33.01 -7.92
CA TYR A 731 13.28 33.72 -7.78
C TYR A 731 13.15 35.21 -8.16
N SER A 732 12.49 35.53 -9.28
CA SER A 732 12.35 36.90 -9.76
C SER A 732 11.48 37.73 -8.82
N LYS A 733 10.35 37.20 -8.36
CA LYS A 733 9.40 37.95 -7.50
C LYS A 733 9.94 38.16 -6.09
N VAL A 734 10.53 37.16 -5.47
CA VAL A 734 11.07 37.24 -4.11
C VAL A 734 12.33 38.11 -4.04
N SER A 735 13.09 38.23 -5.13
CA SER A 735 14.27 39.11 -5.21
C SER A 735 13.90 40.61 -5.39
N CYS A 736 12.65 40.92 -5.71
CA CYS A 736 12.20 42.30 -5.87
C CYS A 736 11.70 42.91 -4.55
N PRO A 737 12.33 43.96 -4.00
CA PRO A 737 12.01 44.51 -2.67
C PRO A 737 10.58 45.05 -2.53
N ALA A 738 9.88 45.32 -3.61
CA ALA A 738 8.56 45.95 -3.60
C ALA A 738 7.39 45.04 -3.17
N MET A 739 7.58 43.73 -3.16
CA MET A 739 6.48 42.78 -2.87
C MET A 739 6.34 42.41 -1.37
N PHE A 740 7.38 42.63 -0.57
CA PHE A 740 7.43 42.22 0.84
C PHE A 740 7.48 43.40 1.83
N SER A 741 7.27 44.65 1.39
CA SER A 741 7.08 45.76 2.32
C SER A 741 5.75 45.58 3.05
N PRO A 742 5.72 45.62 4.40
CA PRO A 742 4.47 45.60 5.13
C PRO A 742 3.65 46.82 4.66
N ALA A 743 2.39 46.58 4.31
CA ALA A 743 1.46 47.64 3.97
C ALA A 743 1.52 48.68 5.08
N GLN A 744 2.08 49.85 4.74
CA GLN A 744 2.00 51.03 5.60
C GLN A 744 0.51 51.33 5.79
N ASN A 745 -0.01 51.07 6.97
CA ASN A 745 -1.26 51.63 7.43
C ASN A 745 -1.19 53.12 7.20
N SER A 746 -1.81 53.60 6.12
CA SER A 746 -2.08 55.00 5.93
C SER A 746 -3.02 55.42 7.05
N GLY A 747 -2.40 55.96 8.11
CA GLY A 747 -3.09 56.56 9.24
C GLY A 747 -4.01 57.65 8.72
N MET A 748 -5.28 57.45 8.90
CA MET A 748 -6.26 58.56 8.94
C MET A 748 -5.85 59.46 10.10
N SER A 749 -5.32 60.63 9.74
CA SER A 749 -5.17 61.75 10.68
C SER A 749 -6.53 62.12 11.26
N PRO A 750 -6.66 62.35 12.57
CA PRO A 750 -7.91 62.86 13.14
C PRO A 750 -8.12 64.28 12.70
N LEU A 751 -9.26 64.54 12.06
CA LEU A 751 -9.78 65.90 11.82
C LEU A 751 -9.98 66.57 13.19
N SER A 752 -9.23 67.65 13.41
CA SER A 752 -9.40 68.58 14.51
C SER A 752 -10.76 69.30 14.35
N SER A 753 -11.63 69.09 15.32
CA SER A 753 -12.80 69.91 15.57
C SER A 753 -12.35 71.16 16.33
N ASP A 754 -12.32 72.28 15.68
CA ASP A 754 -12.37 73.62 16.32
C ASP A 754 -13.63 74.37 15.92
N ALA A 755 -14.39 74.56 16.95
CA ALA A 755 -15.25 75.70 17.35
C ALA A 755 -15.89 76.61 16.28
N HIS A 756 -17.20 76.62 16.25
CA HIS A 756 -18.04 77.77 16.73
C HIS A 756 -19.49 77.27 16.95
#